data_0f1d36d8aa1d5b2e7314cd3b44f7a6b7
#
_entry.id   0f1d36d8aa1d5b2e7314cd3b44f7a6b7
#
_cell.length_a   1.000
_cell.length_b   1.000
_cell.length_c   1.000
_cell.angle_alpha   90.00
_cell.angle_beta   90.00
_cell.angle_gamma   90.00
#
_symmetry.space_group_name_H-M   'P 1'
#
loop_
_entity.id
_entity.type
_entity.pdbx_description
1 polymer ?
#
loop_
_entity_poly.entity_id
_entity_poly.type
_entity_poly.pdbx_seq_one_letter_code
_entity_poly.pdbx_strand_id
1 'polypeptide(L)'
;MDIYGLDFETFYGDDYTLSKLTTEEYVRDPRFESVLVAVKRNAEPAFWVPRPQIGEALRDHRIDRNGVYFHHAHFDGLILNQHYGIRPAMIFDTLGMARALHGANGGLALAKLCKRYGLPDKGDEVHNVRGMRYRDFTPDGLRRYGAYSCNDIEQTYELFMRMVTQFNREELEIHDQVIRMFTEPVLQLDADTLRNYADHIRAEKVTLLMRAGVQVDDLMSNDKFAAALEWLGVQPPMKISPTWLKKPPAERTIPAPLVYAFAKTDPGMQDLQEHPDEEVQILVEARLKNKTTLMERSAERLIGMGSRGPATVYYKYSGASGTHRLSGGDKTNFQSMKRGSDIRNSIVAPDGHMIVVGDSSNVEARVLDWLAGQEDMVAAYRAYDAKRGPDIYCVMAEKVYKRPIVKANDPDERQMGKRVKLAFGFGMGAGQFAISVRREAKDKDGRPLIIEPKFAQEVCDIYRGLHPQVKKLWARGDGALRAVAAGEIGINVDFRGVVKTCKDGLLMPNGMKILYPELKFEPELDENGNPVKVYGKVRGEWTFWNGKARENIYGAKVIENIVQCLARIIVFGQCLAFVKACRAEQVYSKWAISSHDEGGFVMHAFEAPWGAERLLAHLRVAPAWAPDLPLNGEVGFHQRYGKAKK
;
A
#
# COMPACT_ATOMS: atom_id res chain seq x y z
N MET A 1 -17.78 -23.62 -16.26
CA MET A 1 -17.06 -22.38 -16.64
C MET A 1 -15.68 -22.79 -17.06
N ASP A 2 -15.31 -22.54 -18.31
CA ASP A 2 -13.96 -22.79 -18.79
C ASP A 2 -12.99 -21.74 -18.25
N ILE A 3 -11.69 -22.05 -18.27
CA ILE A 3 -10.62 -21.14 -17.89
C ILE A 3 -9.75 -20.88 -19.11
N TYR A 4 -9.59 -19.62 -19.46
CA TYR A 4 -8.79 -19.18 -20.59
C TYR A 4 -7.53 -18.45 -20.13
N GLY A 5 -6.41 -18.74 -20.76
CA GLY A 5 -5.21 -17.89 -20.69
C GLY A 5 -5.21 -16.96 -21.90
N LEU A 6 -4.93 -15.68 -21.66
CA LEU A 6 -4.74 -14.70 -22.74
C LEU A 6 -3.43 -13.95 -22.52
N ASP A 7 -2.71 -13.69 -23.62
CA ASP A 7 -1.47 -12.91 -23.65
C ASP A 7 -1.45 -12.06 -24.92
N PHE A 8 -1.57 -10.73 -24.75
CA PHE A 8 -1.62 -9.79 -25.87
C PHE A 8 -0.24 -9.30 -26.24
N GLU A 9 0.17 -9.54 -27.46
CA GLU A 9 1.34 -8.92 -28.04
C GLU A 9 0.96 -7.60 -28.74
N THR A 10 1.69 -6.53 -28.41
CA THR A 10 1.35 -5.18 -28.82
C THR A 10 2.50 -4.45 -29.46
N PHE A 11 2.19 -3.46 -30.30
CA PHE A 11 3.20 -2.55 -30.86
C PHE A 11 3.89 -1.76 -29.75
N TYR A 12 5.22 -1.68 -29.79
CA TYR A 12 6.01 -0.79 -28.95
C TYR A 12 7.22 -0.22 -29.70
N GLY A 13 7.75 0.91 -29.24
CA GLY A 13 8.87 1.61 -29.86
C GLY A 13 9.68 2.41 -28.84
N ASP A 14 10.61 3.24 -29.33
CA ASP A 14 11.55 3.99 -28.49
C ASP A 14 10.87 4.94 -27.51
N ASP A 15 9.85 5.66 -27.95
CA ASP A 15 9.10 6.63 -27.15
C ASP A 15 7.73 6.12 -26.70
N TYR A 16 7.37 4.91 -27.12
CA TYR A 16 6.11 4.28 -26.79
C TYR A 16 6.37 2.91 -26.17
N THR A 17 6.60 2.88 -24.87
CA THR A 17 6.95 1.69 -24.09
C THR A 17 6.53 1.85 -22.63
N LEU A 18 6.23 0.74 -21.95
CA LEU A 18 5.87 0.70 -20.53
C LEU A 18 7.00 1.17 -19.58
N SER A 19 8.24 1.28 -20.05
CA SER A 19 9.31 1.90 -19.28
C SER A 19 9.15 3.43 -19.16
N LYS A 20 8.52 4.06 -20.15
CA LYS A 20 8.27 5.51 -20.23
C LYS A 20 6.84 5.90 -19.82
N LEU A 21 5.85 5.15 -20.29
CA LEU A 21 4.43 5.37 -20.06
C LEU A 21 3.91 4.55 -18.85
N THR A 22 2.81 4.98 -18.25
CA THR A 22 2.02 4.12 -17.37
C THR A 22 1.27 3.09 -18.21
N THR A 23 0.78 2.03 -17.59
CA THR A 23 -0.04 1.01 -18.27
C THR A 23 -1.28 1.64 -18.93
N GLU A 24 -1.93 2.56 -18.22
CA GLU A 24 -3.10 3.28 -18.70
C GLU A 24 -2.75 4.20 -19.88
N GLU A 25 -1.66 4.99 -19.78
CA GLU A 25 -1.17 5.84 -20.87
C GLU A 25 -0.87 5.02 -22.12
N TYR A 26 -0.21 3.87 -21.95
CA TYR A 26 0.16 2.99 -23.06
C TYR A 26 -1.07 2.40 -23.75
N VAL A 27 -2.02 1.84 -22.99
CA VAL A 27 -3.19 1.15 -23.57
C VAL A 27 -4.17 2.12 -24.21
N ARG A 28 -4.30 3.36 -23.69
CA ARG A 28 -5.21 4.39 -24.21
C ARG A 28 -4.59 5.34 -25.23
N ASP A 29 -3.30 5.21 -25.51
CA ASP A 29 -2.61 6.03 -26.51
C ASP A 29 -3.16 5.74 -27.93
N PRO A 30 -3.34 6.75 -28.79
CA PRO A 30 -3.75 6.53 -30.17
C PRO A 30 -2.81 5.64 -30.99
N ARG A 31 -1.56 5.47 -30.56
CA ARG A 31 -0.57 4.57 -31.19
C ARG A 31 -0.80 3.09 -30.85
N PHE A 32 -1.65 2.79 -29.88
CA PHE A 32 -1.89 1.42 -29.42
C PHE A 32 -2.32 0.51 -30.58
N GLU A 33 -1.73 -0.67 -30.63
CA GLU A 33 -2.07 -1.69 -31.61
C GLU A 33 -1.79 -3.07 -31.05
N SER A 34 -2.83 -3.92 -30.92
CA SER A 34 -2.63 -5.35 -30.70
C SER A 34 -2.12 -5.99 -31.98
N VAL A 35 -1.02 -6.73 -31.94
CA VAL A 35 -0.45 -7.46 -33.07
C VAL A 35 -1.09 -8.86 -33.17
N LEU A 36 -1.14 -9.55 -32.06
CA LEU A 36 -1.78 -10.87 -31.92
C LEU A 36 -2.19 -11.09 -30.46
N VAL A 37 -2.95 -12.16 -30.22
CA VAL A 37 -3.22 -12.68 -28.88
C VAL A 37 -3.00 -14.19 -28.86
N ALA A 38 -2.23 -14.69 -27.88
CA ALA A 38 -2.20 -16.11 -27.59
C ALA A 38 -3.38 -16.49 -26.71
N VAL A 39 -3.99 -17.62 -26.98
CA VAL A 39 -5.18 -18.14 -26.32
C VAL A 39 -4.92 -19.58 -25.89
N LYS A 40 -5.20 -19.90 -24.63
CA LYS A 40 -5.19 -21.28 -24.12
C LYS A 40 -6.48 -21.58 -23.38
N ARG A 41 -7.19 -22.59 -23.82
CA ARG A 41 -8.42 -23.06 -23.17
C ARG A 41 -8.14 -24.28 -22.30
N ASN A 42 -8.34 -24.17 -21.02
CA ASN A 42 -8.12 -25.27 -20.08
C ASN A 42 -6.73 -25.92 -20.30
N ALA A 43 -6.68 -27.24 -20.42
CA ALA A 43 -5.48 -28.00 -20.70
C ALA A 43 -5.20 -28.23 -22.21
N GLU A 44 -6.01 -27.65 -23.12
CA GLU A 44 -5.80 -27.76 -24.56
C GLU A 44 -4.52 -27.01 -24.97
N PRO A 45 -3.86 -27.41 -26.09
CA PRO A 45 -2.70 -26.67 -26.58
C PRO A 45 -3.03 -25.21 -26.87
N ALA A 46 -2.09 -24.30 -26.57
CA ALA A 46 -2.23 -22.89 -26.90
C ALA A 46 -2.21 -22.66 -28.40
N PHE A 47 -3.00 -21.70 -28.85
CA PHE A 47 -2.99 -21.18 -30.22
C PHE A 47 -2.95 -19.66 -30.20
N TRP A 48 -2.60 -19.04 -31.31
CA TRP A 48 -2.58 -17.60 -31.42
C TRP A 48 -3.52 -17.11 -32.52
N VAL A 49 -4.01 -15.89 -32.35
CA VAL A 49 -4.96 -15.23 -33.24
C VAL A 49 -4.37 -13.89 -33.69
N PRO A 50 -4.24 -13.65 -35.00
CA PRO A 50 -3.73 -12.39 -35.51
C PRO A 50 -4.74 -11.26 -35.37
N ARG A 51 -4.25 -10.02 -35.32
CA ARG A 51 -5.02 -8.78 -35.12
C ARG A 51 -6.39 -8.73 -35.76
N PRO A 52 -6.59 -9.01 -37.07
CA PRO A 52 -7.90 -8.86 -37.69
C PRO A 52 -9.00 -9.77 -37.12
N GLN A 53 -8.60 -10.89 -36.51
CA GLN A 53 -9.49 -11.95 -36.03
C GLN A 53 -9.69 -11.92 -34.50
N ILE A 54 -8.93 -11.12 -33.75
CA ILE A 54 -8.95 -11.15 -32.27
C ILE A 54 -10.37 -10.93 -31.73
N GLY A 55 -11.05 -9.87 -32.18
CA GLY A 55 -12.37 -9.54 -31.67
C GLY A 55 -13.43 -10.62 -31.92
N GLU A 56 -13.36 -11.31 -33.07
CA GLU A 56 -14.23 -12.44 -33.38
C GLU A 56 -13.92 -13.65 -32.51
N ALA A 57 -12.67 -14.07 -32.46
CA ALA A 57 -12.23 -15.20 -31.66
C ALA A 57 -12.58 -15.06 -30.17
N LEU A 58 -12.38 -13.87 -29.58
CA LEU A 58 -12.73 -13.62 -28.18
C LEU A 58 -14.23 -13.74 -27.91
N ARG A 59 -15.09 -13.35 -28.87
CA ARG A 59 -16.54 -13.52 -28.79
C ARG A 59 -16.97 -14.98 -28.99
N ASP A 60 -16.40 -15.68 -29.96
CA ASP A 60 -16.71 -17.09 -30.26
C ASP A 60 -16.38 -18.00 -29.07
N HIS A 61 -15.26 -17.71 -28.40
CA HIS A 61 -14.88 -18.38 -27.16
C HIS A 61 -15.64 -17.91 -25.94
N ARG A 62 -16.54 -16.92 -26.06
CA ARG A 62 -17.40 -16.39 -24.98
C ARG A 62 -16.59 -16.01 -23.75
N ILE A 63 -15.49 -15.28 -23.97
CA ILE A 63 -14.57 -14.88 -22.92
C ILE A 63 -15.27 -14.10 -21.80
N ASP A 64 -16.35 -13.38 -22.12
CA ASP A 64 -17.23 -12.67 -21.18
C ASP A 64 -17.91 -13.57 -20.13
N ARG A 65 -18.07 -14.87 -20.43
CA ARG A 65 -18.74 -15.85 -19.56
C ARG A 65 -17.80 -16.80 -18.84
N ASN A 66 -16.51 -16.67 -19.09
CA ASN A 66 -15.49 -17.59 -18.62
C ASN A 66 -14.47 -16.90 -17.68
N GLY A 67 -13.71 -17.71 -16.94
CA GLY A 67 -12.58 -17.22 -16.17
C GLY A 67 -11.37 -16.97 -17.07
N VAL A 68 -10.61 -15.92 -16.79
CA VAL A 68 -9.40 -15.60 -17.56
C VAL A 68 -8.21 -15.41 -16.63
N TYR A 69 -7.08 -16.02 -16.96
CA TYR A 69 -5.80 -15.78 -16.28
C TYR A 69 -4.80 -15.07 -17.19
N PHE A 70 -3.96 -14.25 -16.58
CA PHE A 70 -2.88 -13.49 -17.20
C PHE A 70 -1.62 -13.57 -16.34
N HIS A 71 -0.49 -13.14 -16.93
CA HIS A 71 0.65 -12.73 -16.14
C HIS A 71 0.78 -11.20 -16.19
N HIS A 72 0.33 -10.49 -15.16
CA HIS A 72 0.14 -9.04 -15.09
C HIS A 72 -1.20 -8.56 -15.66
N ALA A 73 -2.29 -9.08 -15.11
CA ALA A 73 -3.67 -8.83 -15.57
C ALA A 73 -4.08 -7.35 -15.71
N HIS A 74 -3.41 -6.40 -15.08
CA HIS A 74 -3.67 -4.97 -15.27
C HIS A 74 -3.44 -4.54 -16.73
N PHE A 75 -2.45 -5.10 -17.41
CA PHE A 75 -2.16 -4.79 -18.80
C PHE A 75 -3.19 -5.44 -19.74
N ASP A 76 -3.21 -6.75 -19.80
CA ASP A 76 -4.06 -7.50 -20.73
C ASP A 76 -5.55 -7.33 -20.42
N GLY A 77 -5.92 -7.27 -19.16
CA GLY A 77 -7.29 -7.05 -18.73
C GLY A 77 -7.81 -5.65 -19.10
N LEU A 78 -6.94 -4.61 -19.08
CA LEU A 78 -7.33 -3.28 -19.57
C LEU A 78 -7.50 -3.28 -21.08
N ILE A 79 -6.62 -3.95 -21.85
CA ILE A 79 -6.74 -4.13 -23.30
C ILE A 79 -8.07 -4.81 -23.63
N LEU A 80 -8.38 -5.92 -22.93
CA LEU A 80 -9.58 -6.71 -23.17
C LEU A 80 -10.86 -5.89 -22.98
N ASN A 81 -10.93 -5.06 -21.93
CA ASN A 81 -12.08 -4.18 -21.69
C ASN A 81 -12.07 -2.96 -22.63
N GLN A 82 -10.94 -2.27 -22.77
CA GLN A 82 -10.85 -0.97 -23.46
C GLN A 82 -11.02 -1.10 -24.97
N HIS A 83 -10.43 -2.14 -25.61
CA HIS A 83 -10.40 -2.29 -27.04
C HIS A 83 -11.40 -3.33 -27.59
N TYR A 84 -11.80 -4.29 -26.73
CA TYR A 84 -12.73 -5.36 -27.16
C TYR A 84 -14.07 -5.33 -26.42
N GLY A 85 -14.23 -4.48 -25.37
CA GLY A 85 -15.47 -4.35 -24.60
C GLY A 85 -15.84 -5.60 -23.78
N ILE A 86 -14.87 -6.50 -23.55
CA ILE A 86 -15.10 -7.79 -22.90
C ILE A 86 -14.72 -7.72 -21.43
N ARG A 87 -15.63 -8.22 -20.58
CA ARG A 87 -15.44 -8.30 -19.11
C ARG A 87 -15.62 -9.75 -18.70
N PRO A 88 -14.55 -10.48 -18.39
CA PRO A 88 -14.63 -11.89 -18.02
C PRO A 88 -15.44 -12.12 -16.75
N ALA A 89 -16.01 -13.32 -16.58
CA ALA A 89 -16.72 -13.68 -15.37
C ALA A 89 -15.81 -13.64 -14.12
N MET A 90 -14.52 -14.00 -14.28
CA MET A 90 -13.51 -13.90 -13.25
C MET A 90 -12.12 -13.65 -13.85
N ILE A 91 -11.30 -12.84 -13.19
CA ILE A 91 -9.93 -12.52 -13.61
C ILE A 91 -8.95 -13.06 -12.57
N PHE A 92 -7.91 -13.75 -13.05
CA PHE A 92 -6.79 -14.24 -12.24
C PHE A 92 -5.49 -13.58 -12.72
N ASP A 93 -4.60 -13.23 -11.80
CA ASP A 93 -3.27 -12.67 -12.11
C ASP A 93 -2.17 -13.47 -11.44
N THR A 94 -1.41 -14.22 -12.23
CA THR A 94 -0.32 -15.03 -11.71
C THR A 94 0.80 -14.19 -11.10
N LEU A 95 1.00 -12.94 -11.55
CA LEU A 95 1.92 -11.98 -10.91
C LEU A 95 1.45 -11.58 -9.51
N GLY A 96 0.16 -11.32 -9.33
CA GLY A 96 -0.45 -11.03 -8.03
C GLY A 96 -0.38 -12.22 -7.09
N MET A 97 -0.71 -13.42 -7.58
CA MET A 97 -0.58 -14.68 -6.84
C MET A 97 0.87 -14.93 -6.39
N ALA A 98 1.83 -14.80 -7.32
CA ALA A 98 3.25 -14.98 -7.01
C ALA A 98 3.74 -13.98 -5.96
N ARG A 99 3.23 -12.74 -6.00
CA ARG A 99 3.56 -11.71 -4.98
C ARG A 99 3.11 -12.13 -3.59
N ALA A 100 1.93 -12.69 -3.48
CA ALA A 100 1.40 -13.20 -2.20
C ALA A 100 2.18 -14.42 -1.68
N LEU A 101 2.61 -15.31 -2.58
CA LEU A 101 3.28 -16.57 -2.24
C LEU A 101 4.79 -16.42 -2.01
N HIS A 102 5.45 -15.43 -2.63
CA HIS A 102 6.92 -15.31 -2.62
C HIS A 102 7.42 -13.94 -2.13
N GLY A 103 6.51 -13.05 -1.76
CA GLY A 103 6.84 -11.68 -1.35
C GLY A 103 6.99 -10.72 -2.52
N ALA A 104 6.75 -9.44 -2.28
CA ALA A 104 6.67 -8.40 -3.32
C ALA A 104 8.00 -8.11 -4.04
N ASN A 105 9.13 -8.46 -3.44
CA ASN A 105 10.47 -8.17 -3.94
C ASN A 105 11.17 -9.40 -4.56
N GLY A 106 10.53 -10.54 -4.62
CA GLY A 106 11.15 -11.85 -4.87
C GLY A 106 11.53 -12.18 -6.32
N GLY A 107 11.57 -11.21 -7.24
CA GLY A 107 11.83 -11.48 -8.65
C GLY A 107 10.67 -12.26 -9.31
N LEU A 108 9.61 -11.52 -9.68
CA LEU A 108 8.32 -12.07 -10.05
C LEU A 108 8.01 -12.00 -11.55
N ALA A 109 9.00 -11.63 -12.38
CA ALA A 109 8.87 -11.71 -13.83
C ALA A 109 8.69 -13.17 -14.26
N LEU A 110 7.92 -13.41 -15.34
CA LEU A 110 7.58 -14.74 -15.84
C LEU A 110 8.80 -15.66 -15.91
N ALA A 111 9.89 -15.24 -16.56
CA ALA A 111 11.11 -16.03 -16.68
C ALA A 111 11.73 -16.44 -15.31
N LYS A 112 11.68 -15.55 -14.31
CA LYS A 112 12.19 -15.87 -12.98
C LYS A 112 11.29 -16.84 -12.21
N LEU A 113 9.97 -16.74 -12.42
CA LEU A 113 9.00 -17.68 -11.85
C LEU A 113 9.14 -19.05 -12.53
N CYS A 114 9.27 -19.10 -13.84
CA CYS A 114 9.53 -20.36 -14.56
C CYS A 114 10.75 -21.08 -14.00
N LYS A 115 11.87 -20.39 -13.84
CA LYS A 115 13.08 -20.93 -13.20
C LYS A 115 12.81 -21.42 -11.77
N ARG A 116 12.08 -20.65 -10.94
CA ARG A 116 11.73 -21.02 -9.56
C ARG A 116 10.89 -22.28 -9.49
N TYR A 117 9.99 -22.48 -10.44
CA TYR A 117 9.10 -23.64 -10.51
C TYR A 117 9.64 -24.79 -11.39
N GLY A 118 10.86 -24.67 -11.92
CA GLY A 118 11.49 -25.69 -12.77
C GLY A 118 10.78 -25.87 -14.12
N LEU A 119 10.22 -24.77 -14.67
CA LEU A 119 9.60 -24.73 -16.01
C LEU A 119 10.65 -24.37 -17.07
N PRO A 120 10.38 -24.66 -18.35
CA PRO A 120 11.26 -24.26 -19.46
C PRO A 120 11.57 -22.75 -19.47
N ASP A 121 12.68 -22.37 -20.06
CA ASP A 121 13.05 -20.97 -20.21
C ASP A 121 12.12 -20.23 -21.18
N LYS A 122 11.91 -18.94 -20.91
CA LYS A 122 11.19 -18.01 -21.79
C LYS A 122 12.05 -17.70 -23.03
N GLY A 123 11.44 -17.64 -24.21
CA GLY A 123 12.12 -17.21 -25.45
C GLY A 123 12.44 -15.71 -25.47
N ASP A 124 13.22 -15.26 -26.47
CA ASP A 124 13.76 -13.90 -26.63
C ASP A 124 13.15 -13.12 -27.81
N GLU A 125 12.16 -13.66 -28.52
CA GLU A 125 11.59 -13.07 -29.75
C GLU A 125 11.07 -11.63 -29.58
N VAL A 126 10.66 -11.23 -28.36
CA VAL A 126 10.17 -9.88 -28.08
C VAL A 126 11.19 -8.78 -28.45
N HIS A 127 12.48 -9.06 -28.37
CA HIS A 127 13.52 -8.07 -28.71
C HIS A 127 13.65 -7.79 -30.23
N ASN A 128 13.16 -8.68 -31.07
CA ASN A 128 13.28 -8.62 -32.52
C ASN A 128 12.13 -7.89 -33.23
N VAL A 129 11.05 -7.51 -32.46
CA VAL A 129 9.83 -6.92 -33.04
C VAL A 129 9.62 -5.44 -32.66
N ARG A 130 10.65 -4.82 -32.07
CA ARG A 130 10.58 -3.39 -31.68
C ARG A 130 10.35 -2.50 -32.89
N GLY A 131 9.36 -1.62 -32.80
CA GLY A 131 8.98 -0.70 -33.88
C GLY A 131 8.13 -1.32 -34.99
N MET A 132 7.83 -2.64 -34.92
CA MET A 132 7.03 -3.34 -35.91
C MET A 132 5.54 -3.30 -35.56
N ARG A 133 4.72 -2.81 -36.48
CA ARG A 133 3.25 -2.88 -36.44
C ARG A 133 2.81 -4.18 -37.15
N TYR A 134 1.57 -4.60 -36.91
CA TYR A 134 1.02 -5.81 -37.54
C TYR A 134 1.31 -5.89 -39.05
N ARG A 135 1.17 -4.79 -39.78
CA ARG A 135 1.40 -4.70 -41.22
C ARG A 135 2.87 -4.93 -41.66
N ASP A 136 3.81 -4.79 -40.73
CA ASP A 136 5.23 -4.86 -41.00
C ASP A 136 5.78 -6.30 -40.87
N PHE A 137 4.95 -7.21 -40.35
CA PHE A 137 5.33 -8.61 -40.20
C PHE A 137 5.18 -9.37 -41.51
N THR A 138 6.19 -10.14 -41.84
CA THR A 138 6.05 -11.22 -42.82
C THR A 138 5.20 -12.36 -42.24
N PRO A 139 4.54 -13.19 -43.07
CA PRO A 139 3.80 -14.36 -42.58
C PRO A 139 4.62 -15.28 -41.69
N ASP A 140 5.92 -15.46 -42.01
CA ASP A 140 6.82 -16.27 -41.19
C ASP A 140 7.22 -15.59 -39.88
N GLY A 141 7.51 -14.29 -39.92
CA GLY A 141 7.77 -13.51 -38.70
C GLY A 141 6.59 -13.52 -37.75
N LEU A 142 5.37 -13.37 -38.25
CA LEU A 142 4.16 -13.42 -37.46
C LEU A 142 3.94 -14.81 -36.84
N ARG A 143 4.21 -15.90 -37.58
CA ARG A 143 4.14 -17.27 -37.04
C ARG A 143 5.13 -17.49 -35.90
N ARG A 144 6.39 -17.03 -36.06
CA ARG A 144 7.38 -17.12 -34.96
C ARG A 144 6.95 -16.34 -33.73
N TYR A 145 6.46 -15.12 -33.93
CA TYR A 145 5.98 -14.29 -32.82
C TYR A 145 4.75 -14.90 -32.12
N GLY A 146 3.82 -15.48 -32.89
CA GLY A 146 2.70 -16.24 -32.35
C GLY A 146 3.12 -17.49 -31.57
N ALA A 147 4.11 -18.25 -32.08
CA ALA A 147 4.65 -19.40 -31.35
C ALA A 147 5.34 -19.01 -30.06
N TYR A 148 6.05 -17.87 -30.01
CA TYR A 148 6.63 -17.30 -28.79
C TYR A 148 5.55 -16.98 -27.77
N SER A 149 4.51 -16.24 -28.16
CA SER A 149 3.39 -15.88 -27.26
C SER A 149 2.63 -17.13 -26.78
N CYS A 150 2.46 -18.17 -27.62
CA CYS A 150 1.92 -19.47 -27.18
C CYS A 150 2.78 -20.14 -26.12
N ASN A 151 4.11 -20.07 -26.21
CA ASN A 151 4.99 -20.60 -25.18
C ASN A 151 4.85 -19.85 -23.85
N ASP A 152 4.73 -18.52 -23.88
CA ASP A 152 4.54 -17.70 -22.69
C ASP A 152 3.22 -18.03 -21.97
N ILE A 153 2.13 -18.24 -22.72
CA ILE A 153 0.84 -18.58 -22.10
C ILE A 153 0.79 -20.03 -21.60
N GLU A 154 1.51 -20.97 -22.23
CA GLU A 154 1.68 -22.33 -21.69
C GLU A 154 2.40 -22.30 -20.32
N GLN A 155 3.47 -21.52 -20.20
CA GLN A 155 4.19 -21.35 -18.95
C GLN A 155 3.32 -20.64 -17.88
N THR A 156 2.56 -19.65 -18.30
CA THR A 156 1.61 -18.94 -17.42
C THR A 156 0.53 -19.89 -16.91
N TYR A 157 0.05 -20.82 -17.74
CA TYR A 157 -0.89 -21.87 -17.32
C TYR A 157 -0.31 -22.79 -16.25
N GLU A 158 0.90 -23.28 -16.46
CA GLU A 158 1.59 -24.13 -15.49
C GLU A 158 1.79 -23.41 -14.14
N LEU A 159 2.15 -22.14 -14.16
CA LEU A 159 2.24 -21.32 -12.95
C LEU A 159 0.86 -21.13 -12.30
N PHE A 160 -0.16 -20.81 -13.10
CA PHE A 160 -1.54 -20.64 -12.61
C PHE A 160 -2.02 -21.90 -11.89
N MET A 161 -1.90 -23.07 -12.51
CA MET A 161 -2.36 -24.34 -11.92
C MET A 161 -1.65 -24.69 -10.61
N ARG A 162 -0.37 -24.35 -10.48
CA ARG A 162 0.41 -24.59 -9.25
C ARG A 162 0.12 -23.59 -8.14
N MET A 163 -0.28 -22.38 -8.49
CA MET A 163 -0.51 -21.32 -7.51
C MET A 163 -1.97 -21.22 -7.07
N VAL A 164 -2.95 -21.41 -7.96
CA VAL A 164 -4.38 -21.20 -7.67
C VAL A 164 -4.88 -22.07 -6.51
N THR A 165 -4.36 -23.27 -6.37
CA THR A 165 -4.72 -24.20 -5.30
C THR A 165 -4.25 -23.79 -3.91
N GLN A 166 -3.35 -22.79 -3.83
CA GLN A 166 -2.83 -22.26 -2.57
C GLN A 166 -3.68 -21.10 -2.02
N PHE A 167 -4.72 -20.69 -2.75
CA PHE A 167 -5.65 -19.65 -2.34
C PHE A 167 -7.02 -20.23 -2.05
N ASN A 168 -7.70 -19.72 -1.04
CA ASN A 168 -9.11 -19.98 -0.87
C ASN A 168 -9.94 -19.16 -1.88
N ARG A 169 -11.19 -19.53 -2.06
CA ARG A 169 -12.08 -18.88 -3.02
C ARG A 169 -12.28 -17.39 -2.73
N GLU A 170 -12.40 -17.03 -1.47
CA GLU A 170 -12.62 -15.63 -1.06
C GLU A 170 -11.44 -14.74 -1.45
N GLU A 171 -10.21 -15.19 -1.26
CA GLU A 171 -9.01 -14.45 -1.67
C GLU A 171 -8.90 -14.31 -3.19
N LEU A 172 -9.30 -15.32 -3.96
CA LEU A 172 -9.35 -15.23 -5.42
C LEU A 172 -10.40 -14.20 -5.88
N GLU A 173 -11.57 -14.18 -5.24
CA GLU A 173 -12.61 -13.19 -5.54
C GLU A 173 -12.19 -11.77 -5.14
N ILE A 174 -11.48 -11.59 -4.02
CA ILE A 174 -10.87 -10.31 -3.63
C ILE A 174 -9.82 -9.87 -4.66
N HIS A 175 -8.98 -10.79 -5.10
CA HIS A 175 -7.97 -10.52 -6.12
C HIS A 175 -8.60 -10.05 -7.43
N ASP A 176 -9.65 -10.71 -7.91
CA ASP A 176 -10.46 -10.30 -9.06
C ASP A 176 -10.99 -8.87 -8.89
N GLN A 177 -11.59 -8.54 -7.74
CA GLN A 177 -12.12 -7.20 -7.48
C GLN A 177 -11.02 -6.12 -7.51
N VAL A 178 -9.83 -6.42 -6.96
CA VAL A 178 -8.67 -5.50 -6.97
C VAL A 178 -8.19 -5.22 -8.40
N ILE A 179 -8.13 -6.24 -9.26
CA ILE A 179 -7.77 -6.08 -10.67
C ILE A 179 -8.81 -5.23 -11.41
N ARG A 180 -10.10 -5.47 -11.14
CA ARG A 180 -11.20 -4.74 -11.80
C ARG A 180 -11.27 -3.26 -11.45
N MET A 181 -10.69 -2.79 -10.35
CA MET A 181 -10.58 -1.36 -10.05
C MET A 181 -9.76 -0.62 -11.13
N PHE A 182 -8.83 -1.33 -11.76
CA PHE A 182 -8.00 -0.82 -12.83
C PHE A 182 -8.55 -1.15 -14.22
N THR A 183 -8.90 -2.40 -14.45
CA THR A 183 -9.27 -2.90 -15.80
C THR A 183 -10.68 -2.52 -16.22
N GLU A 184 -11.56 -2.22 -15.26
CA GLU A 184 -12.95 -1.80 -15.48
C GLU A 184 -13.25 -0.49 -14.73
N PRO A 185 -12.53 0.61 -15.02
CA PRO A 185 -12.64 1.84 -14.28
C PRO A 185 -14.00 2.52 -14.48
N VAL A 186 -14.52 3.11 -13.40
CA VAL A 186 -15.80 3.84 -13.41
C VAL A 186 -15.72 5.23 -12.79
N LEU A 187 -14.68 5.53 -11.99
CA LEU A 187 -14.48 6.84 -11.38
C LEU A 187 -14.05 7.87 -12.40
N GLN A 188 -14.53 9.09 -12.25
CA GLN A 188 -14.13 10.23 -13.06
C GLN A 188 -13.19 11.15 -12.27
N LEU A 189 -12.48 12.02 -12.97
CA LEU A 189 -11.57 13.01 -12.40
C LEU A 189 -12.01 14.42 -12.79
N ASP A 190 -12.27 15.24 -11.79
CA ASP A 190 -12.62 16.65 -11.97
C ASP A 190 -11.35 17.45 -12.29
N ALA A 191 -11.17 17.73 -13.57
CA ALA A 191 -10.00 18.42 -14.08
C ALA A 191 -9.89 19.88 -13.56
N ASP A 192 -11.01 20.56 -13.33
CA ASP A 192 -11.00 21.93 -12.85
C ASP A 192 -10.55 22.00 -11.39
N THR A 193 -11.05 21.10 -10.54
CA THR A 193 -10.54 20.97 -9.16
C THR A 193 -9.03 20.69 -9.15
N LEU A 194 -8.53 19.82 -10.04
CA LEU A 194 -7.10 19.50 -10.12
C LEU A 194 -6.25 20.66 -10.65
N ARG A 195 -6.73 21.40 -11.65
CA ARG A 195 -6.04 22.60 -12.16
C ARG A 195 -5.94 23.66 -11.08
N ASN A 196 -7.06 23.98 -10.44
CA ASN A 196 -7.10 24.96 -9.35
C ASN A 196 -6.15 24.59 -8.21
N TYR A 197 -6.09 23.30 -7.86
CA TYR A 197 -5.15 22.79 -6.87
C TYR A 197 -3.68 22.97 -7.31
N ALA A 198 -3.34 22.59 -8.54
CA ALA A 198 -1.98 22.75 -9.06
C ALA A 198 -1.56 24.22 -9.11
N ASP A 199 -2.46 25.10 -9.54
CA ASP A 199 -2.20 26.54 -9.62
C ASP A 199 -2.05 27.18 -8.24
N HIS A 200 -2.85 26.75 -7.26
CA HIS A 200 -2.70 27.16 -5.86
C HIS A 200 -1.32 26.79 -5.32
N ILE A 201 -0.87 25.54 -5.52
CA ILE A 201 0.47 25.10 -5.10
C ILE A 201 1.59 25.92 -5.77
N ARG A 202 1.44 26.22 -7.07
CA ARG A 202 2.41 27.07 -7.80
C ARG A 202 2.44 28.48 -7.23
N ALA A 203 1.27 29.07 -6.99
CA ALA A 203 1.15 30.41 -6.42
C ALA A 203 1.76 30.50 -5.00
N GLU A 204 1.50 29.50 -4.15
CA GLU A 204 2.15 29.41 -2.84
C GLU A 204 3.69 29.39 -2.94
N LYS A 205 4.22 28.60 -3.89
CA LYS A 205 5.69 28.52 -4.10
C LYS A 205 6.27 29.88 -4.54
N VAL A 206 5.61 30.56 -5.47
CA VAL A 206 6.03 31.89 -5.93
C VAL A 206 5.99 32.89 -4.77
N THR A 207 4.92 32.90 -3.99
CA THR A 207 4.79 33.77 -2.81
C THR A 207 5.90 33.54 -1.81
N LEU A 208 6.26 32.27 -1.53
CA LEU A 208 7.35 31.94 -0.63
C LEU A 208 8.72 32.36 -1.16
N LEU A 209 8.97 32.21 -2.47
CA LEU A 209 10.20 32.70 -3.10
C LEU A 209 10.35 34.22 -2.96
N MET A 210 9.25 34.95 -3.23
CA MET A 210 9.21 36.41 -3.07
C MET A 210 9.47 36.83 -1.62
N ARG A 211 8.83 36.18 -0.66
CA ARG A 211 9.03 36.46 0.78
C ARG A 211 10.44 36.15 1.23
N ALA A 212 11.04 35.07 0.74
CA ALA A 212 12.41 34.67 1.07
C ALA A 212 13.47 35.48 0.33
N GLY A 213 13.11 36.29 -0.68
CA GLY A 213 14.05 37.06 -1.47
C GLY A 213 15.05 36.24 -2.30
N VAL A 214 14.69 35.00 -2.68
CA VAL A 214 15.58 34.05 -3.36
C VAL A 214 14.95 33.51 -4.65
N GLN A 215 15.82 32.99 -5.53
CA GLN A 215 15.39 32.27 -6.73
C GLN A 215 15.30 30.76 -6.49
N VAL A 216 14.56 30.06 -7.35
CA VAL A 216 14.42 28.58 -7.28
C VAL A 216 15.78 27.89 -7.27
N ASP A 217 16.71 28.34 -8.11
CA ASP A 217 18.05 27.76 -8.24
C ASP A 217 18.88 27.86 -6.95
N ASP A 218 18.66 28.90 -6.16
CA ASP A 218 19.33 29.08 -4.86
C ASP A 218 18.84 28.04 -3.85
N LEU A 219 17.56 27.68 -3.94
CA LEU A 219 16.97 26.66 -3.09
C LEU A 219 17.24 25.22 -3.55
N MET A 220 17.52 24.98 -4.83
CA MET A 220 17.80 23.64 -5.35
C MET A 220 19.22 23.16 -5.05
N SER A 221 20.21 24.04 -5.05
CA SER A 221 21.60 23.77 -4.65
C SER A 221 21.72 23.71 -3.13
N ASN A 222 22.46 22.71 -2.62
CA ASN A 222 22.79 22.65 -1.19
C ASN A 222 23.75 23.77 -0.79
N ASP A 223 24.74 24.07 -1.63
CA ASP A 223 25.76 25.07 -1.34
C ASP A 223 25.18 26.49 -1.36
N LYS A 224 24.32 26.80 -2.36
CA LYS A 224 23.64 28.10 -2.42
C LYS A 224 22.67 28.30 -1.25
N PHE A 225 21.96 27.24 -0.85
CA PHE A 225 21.08 27.30 0.32
C PHE A 225 21.86 27.47 1.62
N ALA A 226 23.03 26.82 1.74
CA ALA A 226 23.94 27.02 2.87
C ALA A 226 24.39 28.48 2.93
N ALA A 227 24.83 29.05 1.80
CA ALA A 227 25.21 30.46 1.72
C ALA A 227 24.06 31.42 2.08
N ALA A 228 22.83 31.09 1.70
CA ALA A 228 21.65 31.89 2.09
C ALA A 228 21.39 31.83 3.61
N LEU A 229 21.60 30.69 4.26
CA LEU A 229 21.52 30.55 5.72
C LEU A 229 22.65 31.35 6.41
N GLU A 230 23.89 31.26 5.90
CA GLU A 230 25.01 32.00 6.42
C GLU A 230 24.81 33.53 6.29
N TRP A 231 24.19 33.98 5.21
CA TRP A 231 23.83 35.39 5.04
C TRP A 231 22.85 35.88 6.11
N LEU A 232 21.93 34.99 6.58
CA LEU A 232 21.04 35.23 7.73
C LEU A 232 21.73 34.99 9.09
N GLY A 233 23.05 34.78 9.11
CA GLY A 233 23.82 34.56 10.34
C GLY A 233 23.66 33.16 10.95
N VAL A 234 23.11 32.21 10.21
CA VAL A 234 22.84 30.85 10.68
C VAL A 234 23.82 29.86 10.09
N GLN A 235 24.51 29.09 10.93
CA GLN A 235 25.40 28.02 10.47
C GLN A 235 24.59 26.86 9.86
N PRO A 236 24.90 26.42 8.62
CA PRO A 236 24.24 25.30 8.00
C PRO A 236 24.43 24.00 8.80
N PRO A 237 23.37 23.26 9.14
CA PRO A 237 23.50 22.03 9.89
C PRO A 237 24.19 20.93 9.06
N MET A 238 25.13 20.23 9.70
CA MET A 238 25.92 19.16 9.10
C MET A 238 25.63 17.81 9.76
N LYS A 239 25.84 16.74 9.01
CA LYS A 239 25.76 15.36 9.52
C LYS A 239 26.84 14.48 8.89
N ILE A 240 27.14 13.36 9.54
CA ILE A 240 28.00 12.33 8.93
C ILE A 240 27.31 11.76 7.69
N SER A 241 28.07 11.60 6.62
CA SER A 241 27.55 11.07 5.36
C SER A 241 26.86 9.71 5.55
N PRO A 242 25.55 9.57 5.19
CA PRO A 242 24.86 8.29 5.27
C PRO A 242 25.48 7.20 4.38
N THR A 243 26.13 7.59 3.28
CA THR A 243 26.85 6.67 2.39
C THR A 243 28.08 6.11 3.07
N TRP A 244 28.80 6.95 3.83
CA TRP A 244 29.94 6.51 4.61
C TRP A 244 29.54 5.59 5.76
N LEU A 245 28.44 5.87 6.46
CA LEU A 245 27.90 5.01 7.52
C LEU A 245 27.50 3.62 7.03
N LYS A 246 27.13 3.48 5.75
CA LYS A 246 26.77 2.19 5.13
C LYS A 246 27.97 1.35 4.70
N LYS A 247 29.16 1.92 4.65
CA LYS A 247 30.39 1.17 4.32
C LYS A 247 30.78 0.24 5.46
N PRO A 248 31.39 -0.92 5.16
CA PRO A 248 32.04 -1.75 6.17
C PRO A 248 33.04 -0.94 6.99
N PRO A 249 33.23 -1.20 8.29
CA PRO A 249 34.17 -0.43 9.14
C PRO A 249 35.58 -0.32 8.56
N ALA A 250 36.11 -1.37 7.93
CA ALA A 250 37.44 -1.39 7.31
C ALA A 250 37.58 -0.46 6.08
N GLU A 251 36.47 -0.06 5.46
CA GLU A 251 36.44 0.82 4.28
C GLU A 251 36.12 2.28 4.63
N ARG A 252 35.95 2.58 5.91
CA ARG A 252 35.59 3.92 6.37
C ARG A 252 36.82 4.80 6.50
N THR A 253 36.78 5.95 5.82
CA THR A 253 37.82 6.99 5.92
C THR A 253 37.77 7.74 7.26
N ILE A 254 38.89 8.20 7.77
CA ILE A 254 38.99 9.04 8.97
C ILE A 254 39.67 10.36 8.57
N PRO A 255 39.05 11.53 8.87
CA PRO A 255 37.78 11.74 9.55
C PRO A 255 36.58 11.36 8.70
N ALA A 256 35.41 11.07 9.35
CA ALA A 256 34.18 10.82 8.68
C ALA A 256 33.73 12.07 7.88
N PRO A 257 33.35 11.91 6.58
CA PRO A 257 32.95 13.06 5.77
C PRO A 257 31.60 13.61 6.25
N LEU A 258 31.57 14.94 6.42
CA LEU A 258 30.35 15.67 6.74
C LEU A 258 29.63 16.10 5.47
N VAL A 259 28.29 16.07 5.51
CA VAL A 259 27.39 16.55 4.46
C VAL A 259 26.30 17.42 5.08
N TYR A 260 25.69 18.33 4.32
CA TYR A 260 24.60 19.14 4.81
C TYR A 260 23.41 18.30 5.27
N ALA A 261 22.86 18.61 6.43
CA ALA A 261 21.71 17.96 7.03
C ALA A 261 20.40 18.66 6.57
N PHE A 262 20.17 18.70 5.24
CA PHE A 262 19.07 19.43 4.62
C PHE A 262 17.90 18.57 4.15
N ALA A 263 17.88 17.30 4.48
CA ALA A 263 16.67 16.49 4.23
C ALA A 263 15.56 16.89 5.21
N LYS A 264 14.31 16.87 4.76
CA LYS A 264 13.13 17.20 5.60
C LYS A 264 13.10 16.46 6.94
N THR A 265 13.69 15.27 7.00
CA THR A 265 13.74 14.41 8.20
C THR A 265 14.98 14.60 9.04
N ASP A 266 15.94 15.41 8.59
CA ASP A 266 17.15 15.68 9.36
C ASP A 266 16.83 16.57 10.57
N PRO A 267 17.35 16.25 11.77
CA PRO A 267 17.12 17.07 12.96
C PRO A 267 17.50 18.54 12.75
N GLY A 268 18.67 18.81 12.15
CA GLY A 268 19.11 20.17 11.87
C GLY A 268 18.17 20.95 10.94
N MET A 269 17.55 20.27 9.94
CA MET A 269 16.53 20.90 9.10
C MET A 269 15.24 21.17 9.85
N GLN A 270 14.88 20.32 10.80
CA GLN A 270 13.73 20.53 11.67
C GLN A 270 13.97 21.70 12.65
N ASP A 271 15.19 21.81 13.18
CA ASP A 271 15.57 22.93 14.05
C ASP A 271 15.51 24.27 13.29
N LEU A 272 15.92 24.29 12.02
CA LEU A 272 15.79 25.47 11.15
C LEU A 272 14.32 25.85 10.88
N GLN A 273 13.40 24.89 10.80
CA GLN A 273 11.95 25.17 10.66
C GLN A 273 11.37 25.87 11.89
N GLU A 274 12.00 25.68 13.05
CA GLU A 274 11.59 26.22 14.35
C GLU A 274 12.51 27.36 14.81
N HIS A 275 13.36 27.86 13.92
CA HIS A 275 14.30 28.94 14.24
C HIS A 275 13.56 30.18 14.75
N PRO A 276 14.07 30.90 15.78
CA PRO A 276 13.41 32.08 16.32
C PRO A 276 13.27 33.22 15.30
N ASP A 277 14.13 33.27 14.29
CA ASP A 277 14.07 34.25 13.23
C ASP A 277 13.10 33.81 12.12
N GLU A 278 12.10 34.64 11.84
CA GLU A 278 11.07 34.38 10.83
C GLU A 278 11.64 34.31 9.40
N GLU A 279 12.69 35.05 9.09
CA GLU A 279 13.32 35.03 7.75
C GLU A 279 13.95 33.67 7.47
N VAL A 280 14.57 33.06 8.49
CA VAL A 280 15.11 31.69 8.41
C VAL A 280 13.97 30.67 8.19
N GLN A 281 12.87 30.80 8.94
CA GLN A 281 11.71 29.92 8.76
C GLN A 281 11.14 30.01 7.35
N ILE A 282 10.98 31.22 6.80
CA ILE A 282 10.47 31.47 5.45
C ILE A 282 11.42 30.87 4.40
N LEU A 283 12.72 31.07 4.53
CA LEU A 283 13.73 30.50 3.62
C LEU A 283 13.68 28.97 3.61
N VAL A 284 13.57 28.36 4.79
CA VAL A 284 13.48 26.91 4.96
C VAL A 284 12.17 26.35 4.38
N GLU A 285 11.07 27.01 4.64
CA GLU A 285 9.76 26.63 4.06
C GLU A 285 9.77 26.72 2.54
N ALA A 286 10.34 27.82 1.99
CA ALA A 286 10.51 28.01 0.56
C ALA A 286 11.32 26.86 -0.06
N ARG A 287 12.44 26.46 0.57
CA ARG A 287 13.23 25.32 0.10
C ARG A 287 12.45 24.02 0.13
N LEU A 288 11.80 23.69 1.23
CA LEU A 288 11.09 22.41 1.40
C LEU A 288 9.92 22.29 0.41
N LYS A 289 9.18 23.37 0.17
CA LYS A 289 8.06 23.39 -0.79
C LYS A 289 8.55 23.38 -2.24
N ASN A 290 9.60 24.13 -2.59
CA ASN A 290 10.11 24.17 -3.96
C ASN A 290 10.88 22.88 -4.35
N LYS A 291 11.55 22.24 -3.42
CA LYS A 291 12.29 20.98 -3.69
C LYS A 291 11.37 19.80 -4.00
N THR A 292 10.09 19.86 -3.66
CA THR A 292 9.12 18.83 -4.00
C THR A 292 8.17 19.28 -5.11
N THR A 293 8.12 18.53 -6.20
CA THR A 293 7.14 18.71 -7.29
C THR A 293 6.10 17.59 -7.30
N LEU A 294 6.04 16.81 -6.21
CA LEU A 294 5.22 15.61 -6.15
C LEU A 294 3.72 15.91 -6.31
N MET A 295 3.26 17.01 -5.69
CA MET A 295 1.85 17.39 -5.68
C MET A 295 1.38 17.86 -7.05
N GLU A 296 2.14 18.77 -7.69
CA GLU A 296 1.83 19.27 -9.03
C GLU A 296 1.88 18.14 -10.07
N ARG A 297 2.94 17.33 -10.05
CA ARG A 297 3.06 16.15 -10.94
C ARG A 297 1.95 15.14 -10.73
N SER A 298 1.47 15.00 -9.49
CA SER A 298 0.34 14.12 -9.19
C SER A 298 -0.95 14.69 -9.80
N ALA A 299 -1.21 15.99 -9.64
CA ALA A 299 -2.36 16.66 -10.24
C ALA A 299 -2.32 16.59 -11.78
N GLU A 300 -1.18 16.92 -12.39
CA GLU A 300 -0.99 16.87 -13.85
C GLU A 300 -1.22 15.45 -14.41
N ARG A 301 -0.73 14.43 -13.72
CA ARG A 301 -0.95 13.04 -14.11
C ARG A 301 -2.42 12.63 -14.04
N LEU A 302 -3.13 13.05 -12.98
CA LEU A 302 -4.55 12.79 -12.85
C LEU A 302 -5.38 13.55 -13.91
N ILE A 303 -5.02 14.80 -14.23
CA ILE A 303 -5.63 15.56 -15.34
C ILE A 303 -5.45 14.79 -16.66
N GLY A 304 -4.23 14.34 -16.96
CA GLY A 304 -3.94 13.53 -18.13
C GLY A 304 -4.72 12.20 -18.15
N MET A 305 -4.82 11.51 -17.03
CA MET A 305 -5.63 10.29 -16.91
C MET A 305 -7.11 10.57 -17.18
N GLY A 306 -7.67 11.63 -16.57
CA GLY A 306 -9.07 12.02 -16.74
C GLY A 306 -9.42 12.42 -18.18
N SER A 307 -8.47 13.02 -18.92
CA SER A 307 -8.68 13.36 -20.33
C SER A 307 -8.74 12.15 -21.27
N ARG A 308 -8.17 11.01 -20.87
CA ARG A 308 -8.18 9.75 -21.63
C ARG A 308 -9.35 8.83 -21.26
N GLY A 309 -10.07 9.12 -20.17
CA GLY A 309 -11.23 8.33 -19.76
C GLY A 309 -11.35 8.18 -18.23
N PRO A 310 -12.19 7.25 -17.74
CA PRO A 310 -12.36 7.01 -16.32
C PRO A 310 -11.05 6.62 -15.63
N ALA A 311 -10.89 7.03 -14.36
CA ALA A 311 -9.69 6.82 -13.57
C ALA A 311 -9.40 5.34 -13.33
N THR A 312 -8.28 4.85 -13.80
CA THR A 312 -7.78 3.49 -13.55
C THR A 312 -7.09 3.44 -12.20
N VAL A 313 -7.71 2.81 -11.22
CA VAL A 313 -7.18 2.72 -9.86
C VAL A 313 -6.25 1.51 -9.73
N TYR A 314 -4.94 1.77 -9.78
CA TYR A 314 -3.93 0.70 -9.79
C TYR A 314 -3.53 0.29 -8.38
N TYR A 315 -3.74 -0.98 -8.05
CA TYR A 315 -3.22 -1.60 -6.83
C TYR A 315 -2.47 -2.89 -7.14
N LYS A 316 -1.33 -3.06 -6.48
CA LYS A 316 -0.65 -4.36 -6.41
C LYS A 316 -1.31 -5.18 -5.30
N TYR A 317 -1.95 -6.28 -5.65
CA TYR A 317 -2.42 -7.27 -4.69
C TYR A 317 -1.23 -7.81 -3.89
N SER A 318 -1.35 -7.89 -2.57
CA SER A 318 -0.25 -8.26 -1.66
C SER A 318 1.04 -7.47 -1.88
N GLY A 319 0.93 -6.19 -2.22
CA GLY A 319 2.07 -5.34 -2.55
C GLY A 319 2.95 -4.98 -1.35
N ALA A 320 2.42 -5.08 -0.13
CA ALA A 320 3.17 -4.98 1.13
C ALA A 320 3.45 -6.40 1.68
N SER A 321 4.64 -6.90 1.44
CA SER A 321 5.03 -8.32 1.65
C SER A 321 4.76 -8.84 3.06
N GLY A 322 4.98 -8.02 4.10
CA GLY A 322 4.82 -8.45 5.50
C GLY A 322 3.37 -8.43 5.99
N THR A 323 2.41 -7.92 5.21
CA THR A 323 1.04 -7.67 5.70
C THR A 323 -0.06 -8.01 4.70
N HIS A 324 0.28 -8.45 3.50
CA HIS A 324 -0.64 -8.67 2.37
C HIS A 324 -1.53 -7.47 2.02
N ARG A 325 -1.23 -6.28 2.52
CA ARG A 325 -1.93 -5.05 2.14
C ARG A 325 -1.69 -4.73 0.68
N LEU A 326 -2.62 -4.02 0.06
CA LEU A 326 -2.41 -3.43 -1.24
C LEU A 326 -1.28 -2.41 -1.18
N SER A 327 -0.57 -2.23 -2.27
CA SER A 327 0.31 -1.07 -2.47
C SER A 327 0.01 -0.40 -3.79
N GLY A 328 0.27 0.89 -3.88
CA GLY A 328 0.14 1.64 -5.12
C GLY A 328 1.16 1.19 -6.17
N GLY A 329 0.93 1.56 -7.40
CA GLY A 329 1.80 1.29 -8.54
C GLY A 329 1.48 2.21 -9.71
N ASP A 330 2.07 1.92 -10.85
CA ASP A 330 1.83 2.63 -12.11
C ASP A 330 1.96 4.16 -12.00
N LYS A 331 2.97 4.62 -11.24
CA LYS A 331 3.31 6.03 -10.97
C LYS A 331 2.21 6.84 -10.24
N THR A 332 1.08 6.23 -9.84
CA THR A 332 0.00 6.89 -9.11
C THR A 332 -0.42 6.04 -7.92
N ASN A 333 -0.37 6.61 -6.71
CA ASN A 333 -0.78 5.91 -5.50
C ASN A 333 -2.05 6.53 -4.90
N PHE A 334 -3.18 5.93 -5.18
CA PHE A 334 -4.48 6.37 -4.66
C PHE A 334 -4.62 6.22 -3.13
N GLN A 335 -3.83 5.34 -2.49
CA GLN A 335 -3.85 5.18 -1.03
C GLN A 335 -3.18 6.33 -0.28
N SER A 336 -2.26 7.06 -0.93
CA SER A 336 -1.53 8.18 -0.30
C SER A 336 -2.26 9.52 -0.40
N MET A 337 -3.45 9.57 -1.00
CA MET A 337 -4.23 10.79 -1.15
C MET A 337 -4.79 11.25 0.20
N LYS A 338 -4.29 12.37 0.70
CA LYS A 338 -4.61 12.90 2.03
C LYS A 338 -6.10 13.23 2.15
N ARG A 339 -6.72 12.85 3.26
CA ARG A 339 -8.11 13.26 3.59
C ARG A 339 -8.21 14.79 3.60
N GLY A 340 -9.30 15.31 3.04
CA GLY A 340 -9.55 16.74 2.92
C GLY A 340 -8.77 17.46 1.82
N SER A 341 -7.90 16.76 1.06
CA SER A 341 -7.19 17.38 -0.06
C SER A 341 -8.04 17.46 -1.32
N ASP A 342 -7.78 18.49 -2.14
CA ASP A 342 -8.47 18.65 -3.42
C ASP A 342 -8.16 17.52 -4.41
N ILE A 343 -6.98 16.91 -4.34
CA ILE A 343 -6.67 15.69 -5.11
C ILE A 343 -7.69 14.58 -4.78
N ARG A 344 -8.01 14.35 -3.51
CA ARG A 344 -9.01 13.35 -3.12
C ARG A 344 -10.42 13.82 -3.49
N ASN A 345 -10.71 15.12 -3.40
CA ASN A 345 -11.98 15.73 -3.79
C ASN A 345 -12.23 15.70 -5.31
N SER A 346 -11.17 15.62 -6.12
CA SER A 346 -11.28 15.53 -7.58
C SER A 346 -11.77 14.17 -8.09
N ILE A 347 -11.74 13.13 -7.25
CA ILE A 347 -12.27 11.82 -7.60
C ILE A 347 -13.78 11.85 -7.43
N VAL A 348 -14.52 11.64 -8.53
CA VAL A 348 -15.97 11.78 -8.55
C VAL A 348 -16.66 10.54 -9.15
N ALA A 349 -17.88 10.27 -8.70
CA ALA A 349 -18.74 9.29 -9.34
C ALA A 349 -19.26 9.83 -10.68
N PRO A 350 -19.61 8.97 -11.64
CA PRO A 350 -20.33 9.36 -12.85
C PRO A 350 -21.69 10.02 -12.51
N ASP A 351 -22.24 10.76 -13.49
CA ASP A 351 -23.56 11.36 -13.34
C ASP A 351 -24.61 10.31 -12.97
N GLY A 352 -25.54 10.70 -12.10
CA GLY A 352 -26.56 9.78 -11.57
C GLY A 352 -26.06 8.76 -10.55
N HIS A 353 -24.77 8.80 -10.17
CA HIS A 353 -24.15 7.90 -9.20
C HIS A 353 -23.55 8.64 -8.01
N MET A 354 -23.31 7.89 -6.94
CA MET A 354 -22.61 8.32 -5.73
C MET A 354 -21.51 7.33 -5.37
N ILE A 355 -20.50 7.78 -4.62
CA ILE A 355 -19.50 6.91 -4.01
C ILE A 355 -19.94 6.66 -2.58
N VAL A 356 -20.32 5.43 -2.27
CA VAL A 356 -20.57 4.95 -0.90
C VAL A 356 -19.23 4.50 -0.33
N VAL A 357 -18.82 5.12 0.78
CA VAL A 357 -17.51 4.87 1.41
C VAL A 357 -17.72 4.33 2.82
N GLY A 358 -17.14 3.18 3.08
CA GLY A 358 -17.11 2.56 4.40
C GLY A 358 -15.70 2.38 4.92
N ASP A 359 -15.47 2.73 6.17
CA ASP A 359 -14.18 2.69 6.89
C ASP A 359 -14.35 1.90 8.19
N SER A 360 -13.51 0.90 8.39
CA SER A 360 -13.56 0.10 9.60
C SER A 360 -12.97 0.85 10.80
N SER A 361 -13.78 1.09 11.81
CA SER A 361 -13.40 1.92 12.97
C SER A 361 -12.36 1.22 13.84
N ASN A 362 -11.14 1.79 13.90
CA ASN A 362 -10.07 1.34 14.81
C ASN A 362 -9.68 -0.14 14.64
N VAL A 363 -9.84 -0.72 13.46
CA VAL A 363 -9.72 -2.18 13.25
C VAL A 363 -8.38 -2.73 13.76
N GLU A 364 -7.26 -2.07 13.52
CA GLU A 364 -5.95 -2.54 13.99
C GLU A 364 -5.87 -2.54 15.53
N ALA A 365 -6.37 -1.50 16.18
CA ALA A 365 -6.36 -1.44 17.64
C ALA A 365 -7.30 -2.50 18.26
N ARG A 366 -8.46 -2.73 17.66
CA ARG A 366 -9.41 -3.79 18.08
C ARG A 366 -8.82 -5.17 17.93
N VAL A 367 -8.20 -5.46 16.78
CA VAL A 367 -7.53 -6.74 16.50
C VAL A 367 -6.36 -6.95 17.46
N LEU A 368 -5.53 -5.92 17.71
CA LEU A 368 -4.39 -6.02 18.63
C LEU A 368 -4.84 -6.39 20.05
N ASP A 369 -5.79 -5.64 20.60
CA ASP A 369 -6.27 -5.87 21.97
C ASP A 369 -6.97 -7.22 22.10
N TRP A 370 -7.75 -7.62 21.09
CA TRP A 370 -8.44 -8.91 21.06
C TRP A 370 -7.44 -10.08 20.99
N LEU A 371 -6.44 -10.03 20.09
CA LEU A 371 -5.38 -11.05 20.00
C LEU A 371 -4.56 -11.17 21.28
N ALA A 372 -4.35 -10.05 21.95
CA ALA A 372 -3.63 -10.00 23.21
C ALA A 372 -4.44 -10.56 24.40
N GLY A 373 -5.76 -10.73 24.25
CA GLY A 373 -6.65 -11.03 25.40
C GLY A 373 -6.72 -9.86 26.38
N GLN A 374 -6.65 -8.60 25.91
CA GLN A 374 -6.79 -7.39 26.70
C GLN A 374 -8.29 -7.09 26.88
N GLU A 375 -8.96 -7.89 27.73
CA GLU A 375 -10.43 -7.96 27.83
C GLU A 375 -11.08 -6.64 28.29
N ASP A 376 -10.41 -5.85 29.12
CA ASP A 376 -10.87 -4.51 29.53
C ASP A 376 -11.02 -3.57 28.33
N MET A 377 -10.06 -3.61 27.38
CA MET A 377 -10.12 -2.84 26.14
C MET A 377 -11.19 -3.39 25.18
N VAL A 378 -11.31 -4.71 25.07
CA VAL A 378 -12.36 -5.36 24.27
C VAL A 378 -13.75 -4.96 24.81
N ALA A 379 -13.94 -4.94 26.12
CA ALA A 379 -15.17 -4.47 26.76
C ALA A 379 -15.43 -2.98 26.49
N ALA A 380 -14.38 -2.13 26.52
CA ALA A 380 -14.48 -0.71 26.21
C ALA A 380 -14.95 -0.45 24.76
N TYR A 381 -14.45 -1.22 23.78
CA TYR A 381 -14.95 -1.14 22.41
C TYR A 381 -16.44 -1.50 22.30
N ARG A 382 -16.89 -2.58 22.98
CA ARG A 382 -18.30 -2.97 23.00
C ARG A 382 -19.18 -1.90 23.64
N ALA A 383 -18.71 -1.28 24.73
CA ALA A 383 -19.42 -0.18 25.39
C ALA A 383 -19.54 1.05 24.47
N TYR A 384 -18.46 1.42 23.79
CA TYR A 384 -18.46 2.52 22.82
C TYR A 384 -19.41 2.26 21.64
N ASP A 385 -19.35 1.07 21.05
CA ASP A 385 -20.21 0.68 19.94
C ASP A 385 -21.70 0.69 20.32
N ALA A 386 -22.01 0.34 21.58
CA ALA A 386 -23.35 0.41 22.15
C ALA A 386 -23.75 1.83 22.63
N LYS A 387 -22.92 2.86 22.38
CA LYS A 387 -23.11 4.25 22.85
C LYS A 387 -23.22 4.38 24.39
N ARG A 388 -22.58 3.46 25.12
CA ARG A 388 -22.57 3.41 26.60
C ARG A 388 -21.21 3.73 27.22
N GLY A 389 -20.22 4.02 26.38
CA GLY A 389 -18.86 4.34 26.80
C GLY A 389 -18.20 5.41 25.92
N PRO A 390 -17.11 6.03 26.39
CA PRO A 390 -16.36 7.03 25.63
C PRO A 390 -15.56 6.41 24.46
N ASP A 391 -15.16 7.26 23.51
CA ASP A 391 -14.21 6.90 22.45
C ASP A 391 -12.89 6.39 23.06
N ILE A 392 -12.38 5.26 22.57
CA ILE A 392 -11.19 4.61 23.11
C ILE A 392 -9.94 5.52 23.08
N TYR A 393 -9.86 6.42 22.11
CA TYR A 393 -8.77 7.39 22.03
C TYR A 393 -8.92 8.50 23.06
N CYS A 394 -10.17 8.87 23.44
CA CYS A 394 -10.44 9.75 24.58
C CYS A 394 -10.03 9.05 25.88
N VAL A 395 -10.38 7.78 26.06
CA VAL A 395 -9.94 6.98 27.24
C VAL A 395 -8.42 7.00 27.40
N MET A 396 -7.68 6.80 26.29
CA MET A 396 -6.21 6.86 26.32
C MET A 396 -5.71 8.27 26.66
N ALA A 397 -6.31 9.30 26.05
CA ALA A 397 -5.94 10.69 26.31
C ALA A 397 -6.23 11.12 27.77
N GLU A 398 -7.35 10.67 28.37
CA GLU A 398 -7.65 10.91 29.80
C GLU A 398 -6.52 10.43 30.71
N LYS A 399 -5.93 9.28 30.43
CA LYS A 399 -4.79 8.76 31.21
C LYS A 399 -3.53 9.59 31.02
N VAL A 400 -3.30 10.11 29.80
CA VAL A 400 -2.15 10.96 29.49
C VAL A 400 -2.28 12.35 30.15
N TYR A 401 -3.45 12.98 29.98
CA TYR A 401 -3.68 14.36 30.44
C TYR A 401 -4.25 14.46 31.85
N LYS A 402 -4.60 13.34 32.50
CA LYS A 402 -5.13 13.23 33.87
C LYS A 402 -6.40 14.09 34.09
N ARG A 403 -7.21 14.22 33.03
CA ARG A 403 -8.52 14.90 33.07
C ARG A 403 -9.49 14.24 32.08
N PRO A 404 -10.82 14.44 32.28
CA PRO A 404 -11.81 13.98 31.29
C PRO A 404 -11.56 14.59 29.91
N ILE A 405 -11.67 13.76 28.85
CA ILE A 405 -11.49 14.14 27.44
C ILE A 405 -12.78 13.83 26.66
N VAL A 406 -13.33 14.84 26.01
CA VAL A 406 -14.55 14.72 25.21
C VAL A 406 -14.24 14.98 23.75
N LYS A 407 -14.59 14.02 22.87
CA LYS A 407 -14.28 14.07 21.42
C LYS A 407 -14.63 15.41 20.76
N ALA A 408 -15.73 16.04 21.14
CA ALA A 408 -16.19 17.31 20.55
C ALA A 408 -15.40 18.53 21.03
N ASN A 409 -14.90 18.48 22.28
CA ASN A 409 -14.29 19.64 22.94
C ASN A 409 -12.75 19.58 22.93
N ASP A 410 -12.18 18.36 22.87
CA ASP A 410 -10.76 18.09 23.02
C ASP A 410 -10.19 17.30 21.81
N PRO A 411 -10.31 17.82 20.56
CA PRO A 411 -9.90 17.07 19.36
C PRO A 411 -8.41 16.80 19.30
N ASP A 412 -7.56 17.71 19.80
CA ASP A 412 -6.10 17.58 19.76
C ASP A 412 -5.61 16.53 20.77
N GLU A 413 -6.14 16.55 21.99
CA GLU A 413 -5.83 15.56 23.02
C GLU A 413 -6.33 14.16 22.60
N ARG A 414 -7.52 14.09 22.00
CA ARG A 414 -8.00 12.83 21.41
C ARG A 414 -7.07 12.34 20.30
N GLN A 415 -6.56 13.24 19.44
CA GLN A 415 -5.61 12.88 18.40
C GLN A 415 -4.28 12.40 18.99
N MET A 416 -3.84 12.99 20.10
CA MET A 416 -2.67 12.49 20.85
C MET A 416 -2.97 11.10 21.42
N GLY A 417 -4.13 10.87 22.03
CA GLY A 417 -4.54 9.54 22.51
C GLY A 417 -4.55 8.49 21.39
N LYS A 418 -4.97 8.87 20.19
CA LYS A 418 -4.88 8.01 18.99
C LYS A 418 -3.44 7.66 18.63
N ARG A 419 -2.54 8.64 18.60
CA ARG A 419 -1.10 8.43 18.32
C ARG A 419 -0.47 7.50 19.36
N VAL A 420 -0.74 7.74 20.64
CA VAL A 420 -0.27 6.90 21.74
C VAL A 420 -0.70 5.45 21.56
N LYS A 421 -2.01 5.23 21.33
CA LYS A 421 -2.57 3.88 21.18
C LYS A 421 -1.96 3.12 20.01
N LEU A 422 -1.79 3.75 18.86
CA LEU A 422 -1.28 3.11 17.66
C LEU A 422 0.26 2.94 17.69
N ALA A 423 1.00 3.95 18.14
CA ALA A 423 2.47 3.90 18.17
C ALA A 423 2.99 2.89 19.21
N PHE A 424 2.54 2.99 20.44
CA PHE A 424 3.01 2.09 21.49
C PHE A 424 2.40 0.70 21.41
N GLY A 425 1.27 0.53 20.71
CA GLY A 425 0.68 -0.79 20.43
C GLY A 425 1.63 -1.73 19.70
N PHE A 426 2.52 -1.19 18.90
CA PHE A 426 3.51 -1.92 18.12
C PHE A 426 4.96 -1.75 18.62
N GLY A 427 5.10 -1.42 19.91
CA GLY A 427 6.40 -1.45 20.58
C GLY A 427 7.31 -0.25 20.34
N MET A 428 6.79 0.86 19.83
CA MET A 428 7.58 2.09 19.64
C MET A 428 8.20 2.54 20.97
N GLY A 429 9.44 3.02 20.94
CA GLY A 429 10.11 3.63 22.09
C GLY A 429 9.75 5.11 22.26
N ALA A 430 9.92 5.65 23.46
CA ALA A 430 9.57 7.04 23.79
C ALA A 430 10.31 8.07 22.90
N GLY A 431 11.61 7.86 22.64
CA GLY A 431 12.39 8.77 21.78
C GLY A 431 11.88 8.78 20.33
N GLN A 432 11.57 7.61 19.76
CA GLN A 432 11.02 7.53 18.41
C GLN A 432 9.58 8.10 18.35
N PHE A 433 8.81 7.97 19.43
CA PHE A 433 7.49 8.59 19.54
C PHE A 433 7.58 10.13 19.51
N ALA A 434 8.52 10.74 20.25
CA ALA A 434 8.74 12.19 20.22
C ALA A 434 9.09 12.68 18.81
N ILE A 435 9.99 11.97 18.09
CA ILE A 435 10.34 12.26 16.70
C ILE A 435 9.11 12.14 15.78
N SER A 436 8.28 11.12 15.96
CA SER A 436 7.07 10.92 15.16
C SER A 436 6.04 12.03 15.39
N VAL A 437 5.84 12.45 16.65
CA VAL A 437 4.94 13.56 16.99
C VAL A 437 5.40 14.86 16.35
N ARG A 438 6.67 15.22 16.49
CA ARG A 438 7.27 16.42 15.85
C ARG A 438 7.08 16.44 14.33
N ARG A 439 7.19 15.28 13.68
CA ARG A 439 7.03 15.16 12.23
C ARG A 439 5.59 15.27 11.75
N GLU A 440 4.61 14.78 12.52
CA GLU A 440 3.25 14.52 12.06
C GLU A 440 2.17 15.38 12.73
N ALA A 441 2.48 15.96 13.87
CA ALA A 441 1.58 16.83 14.59
C ALA A 441 1.97 18.30 14.45
N LYS A 442 0.97 19.17 14.50
CA LYS A 442 1.15 20.61 14.53
C LYS A 442 0.46 21.17 15.77
N ASP A 443 1.02 22.25 16.31
CA ASP A 443 0.39 23.05 17.34
C ASP A 443 -0.71 23.97 16.76
N LYS A 444 -1.29 24.84 17.60
CA LYS A 444 -2.34 25.79 17.21
C LYS A 444 -1.87 26.83 16.19
N ASP A 445 -0.56 27.09 16.16
CA ASP A 445 0.06 28.06 15.24
C ASP A 445 0.52 27.39 13.93
N GLY A 446 0.26 26.08 13.78
CA GLY A 446 0.64 25.30 12.60
C GLY A 446 2.10 24.84 12.60
N ARG A 447 2.84 25.05 13.71
CA ARG A 447 4.23 24.62 13.89
C ARG A 447 4.31 23.14 14.30
N PRO A 448 5.44 22.46 14.07
CA PRO A 448 5.63 21.10 14.56
C PRO A 448 5.42 21.01 16.07
N LEU A 449 4.63 20.04 16.52
CA LEU A 449 4.40 19.82 17.94
C LEU A 449 5.60 19.13 18.57
N ILE A 450 6.28 19.84 19.48
CA ILE A 450 7.40 19.30 20.25
C ILE A 450 6.89 18.79 21.59
N ILE A 451 7.30 17.59 21.95
CA ILE A 451 7.02 17.00 23.26
C ILE A 451 8.33 16.72 23.99
N GLU A 452 8.37 17.06 25.27
CA GLU A 452 9.55 16.83 26.12
C GLU A 452 9.88 15.33 26.23
N PRO A 453 11.16 14.95 26.23
CA PRO A 453 11.56 13.54 26.38
C PRO A 453 10.98 12.86 27.62
N LYS A 454 10.88 13.60 28.73
CA LYS A 454 10.27 13.12 29.97
C LYS A 454 8.78 12.82 29.79
N PHE A 455 8.05 13.69 29.11
CA PHE A 455 6.63 13.46 28.81
C PHE A 455 6.46 12.25 27.88
N ALA A 456 7.29 12.14 26.83
CA ALA A 456 7.25 10.98 25.92
C ALA A 456 7.49 9.66 26.67
N GLN A 457 8.41 9.65 27.65
CA GLN A 457 8.68 8.48 28.49
C GLN A 457 7.48 8.18 29.42
N GLU A 458 6.92 9.20 30.09
CA GLU A 458 5.73 9.04 30.93
C GLU A 458 4.56 8.43 30.16
N VAL A 459 4.29 8.94 28.97
CA VAL A 459 3.20 8.43 28.11
C VAL A 459 3.47 6.98 27.67
N CYS A 460 4.71 6.63 27.36
CA CYS A 460 5.12 5.27 27.05
C CYS A 460 4.85 4.32 28.23
N ASP A 461 5.21 4.73 29.44
CA ASP A 461 5.04 3.93 30.66
C ASP A 461 3.56 3.79 31.04
N ILE A 462 2.75 4.85 30.89
CA ILE A 462 1.29 4.80 31.02
C ILE A 462 0.70 3.75 30.09
N TYR A 463 1.03 3.80 28.78
CA TYR A 463 0.53 2.81 27.83
C TYR A 463 0.90 1.39 28.22
N ARG A 464 2.18 1.16 28.53
CA ARG A 464 2.71 -0.17 28.89
C ARG A 464 2.13 -0.72 30.18
N GLY A 465 1.78 0.17 31.13
CA GLY A 465 1.09 -0.17 32.38
C GLY A 465 -0.36 -0.58 32.15
N LEU A 466 -1.06 0.11 31.25
CA LEU A 466 -2.47 -0.15 30.93
C LEU A 466 -2.66 -1.38 30.00
N HIS A 467 -1.64 -1.78 29.24
CA HIS A 467 -1.72 -2.86 28.25
C HIS A 467 -0.74 -4.00 28.53
N PRO A 468 -0.80 -4.66 29.71
CA PRO A 468 0.15 -5.72 30.08
C PRO A 468 0.03 -6.95 29.18
N GLN A 469 -1.16 -7.25 28.64
CA GLN A 469 -1.36 -8.38 27.75
C GLN A 469 -0.75 -8.15 26.36
N VAL A 470 -0.80 -6.91 25.88
CA VAL A 470 -0.12 -6.55 24.61
C VAL A 470 1.40 -6.75 24.73
N LYS A 471 2.01 -6.39 25.87
CA LYS A 471 3.43 -6.68 26.13
C LYS A 471 3.75 -8.18 26.12
N LYS A 472 2.87 -9.01 26.70
CA LYS A 472 3.02 -10.47 26.65
C LYS A 472 2.88 -10.99 25.22
N LEU A 473 2.00 -10.37 24.41
CA LEU A 473 1.84 -10.73 22.99
C LEU A 473 3.12 -10.42 22.20
N TRP A 474 3.83 -9.32 22.47
CA TRP A 474 5.13 -9.05 21.84
C TRP A 474 6.16 -10.12 22.17
N ALA A 475 6.22 -10.58 23.42
CA ALA A 475 7.11 -11.67 23.82
C ALA A 475 6.77 -12.99 23.10
N ARG A 476 5.48 -13.25 22.82
CA ARG A 476 5.07 -14.39 21.97
C ARG A 476 5.52 -14.20 20.52
N GLY A 477 5.52 -12.97 19.99
CA GLY A 477 6.11 -12.64 18.68
C GLY A 477 7.60 -13.00 18.61
N ASP A 478 8.38 -12.69 19.64
CA ASP A 478 9.79 -13.12 19.74
C ASP A 478 9.91 -14.66 19.86
N GLY A 479 8.98 -15.29 20.55
CA GLY A 479 8.86 -16.75 20.61
C GLY A 479 8.60 -17.37 19.24
N ALA A 480 7.72 -16.73 18.44
CA ALA A 480 7.41 -17.17 17.09
C ALA A 480 8.64 -17.10 16.16
N LEU A 481 9.46 -16.05 16.25
CA LEU A 481 10.72 -15.98 15.48
C LEU A 481 11.67 -17.13 15.82
N ARG A 482 11.81 -17.48 17.10
CA ARG A 482 12.61 -18.63 17.52
C ARG A 482 12.05 -19.94 16.99
N ALA A 483 10.74 -20.15 17.08
CA ALA A 483 10.07 -21.34 16.58
C ALA A 483 10.21 -21.49 15.06
N VAL A 484 10.01 -20.40 14.29
CA VAL A 484 10.20 -20.40 12.83
C VAL A 484 11.65 -20.74 12.48
N ALA A 485 12.64 -20.13 13.14
CA ALA A 485 14.05 -20.40 12.90
C ALA A 485 14.45 -21.84 13.26
N ALA A 486 13.78 -22.43 14.27
CA ALA A 486 13.95 -23.85 14.64
C ALA A 486 13.18 -24.81 13.73
N GLY A 487 12.37 -24.31 12.78
CA GLY A 487 11.54 -25.15 11.91
C GLY A 487 10.28 -25.72 12.59
N GLU A 488 9.87 -25.17 13.72
CA GLU A 488 8.68 -25.61 14.47
C GLU A 488 7.40 -25.08 13.80
N ILE A 489 6.49 -25.98 13.46
CA ILE A 489 5.24 -25.71 12.74
C ILE A 489 4.04 -25.89 13.69
N GLY A 490 3.02 -25.04 13.55
CA GLY A 490 1.75 -25.17 14.27
C GLY A 490 1.75 -24.53 15.66
N ILE A 491 2.82 -23.83 16.06
CA ILE A 491 2.90 -23.13 17.35
C ILE A 491 2.00 -21.89 17.29
N ASN A 492 1.12 -21.73 18.28
CA ASN A 492 0.24 -20.56 18.38
C ASN A 492 1.02 -19.30 18.75
N VAL A 493 0.92 -18.28 17.90
CA VAL A 493 1.59 -16.99 18.09
C VAL A 493 0.81 -16.05 19.01
N ASP A 494 -0.50 -16.07 18.93
CA ASP A 494 -1.41 -15.23 19.73
C ASP A 494 -2.16 -16.00 20.82
N PHE A 495 -2.91 -15.32 21.67
CA PHE A 495 -3.65 -15.94 22.76
C PHE A 495 -4.99 -16.56 22.33
N ARG A 496 -5.47 -16.27 21.10
CA ARG A 496 -6.70 -16.83 20.53
C ARG A 496 -6.44 -18.05 19.65
N GLY A 497 -5.15 -18.35 19.33
CA GLY A 497 -4.76 -19.46 18.47
C GLY A 497 -5.10 -19.29 16.99
N VAL A 498 -5.26 -18.04 16.54
CA VAL A 498 -5.64 -17.68 15.17
C VAL A 498 -4.46 -17.79 14.22
N VAL A 499 -3.28 -17.38 14.67
CA VAL A 499 -2.06 -17.36 13.87
C VAL A 499 -1.07 -18.40 14.38
N LYS A 500 -0.52 -19.20 13.46
CA LYS A 500 0.39 -20.30 13.79
C LYS A 500 1.69 -20.19 13.01
N THR A 501 2.78 -20.70 13.58
CA THR A 501 4.02 -20.85 12.82
C THR A 501 3.85 -21.86 11.68
N CYS A 502 4.51 -21.60 10.57
CA CYS A 502 4.61 -22.49 9.42
C CYS A 502 6.04 -22.46 8.87
N LYS A 503 6.29 -23.25 7.83
CA LYS A 503 7.59 -23.21 7.15
C LYS A 503 7.87 -21.78 6.66
N ASP A 504 9.02 -21.24 7.07
CA ASP A 504 9.54 -19.92 6.71
C ASP A 504 8.65 -18.72 7.11
N GLY A 505 7.72 -18.90 8.08
CA GLY A 505 6.86 -17.77 8.46
C GLY A 505 5.65 -18.12 9.33
N LEU A 506 4.55 -17.39 9.12
CA LEU A 506 3.31 -17.46 9.89
C LEU A 506 2.13 -17.75 8.98
N LEU A 507 1.27 -18.68 9.38
CA LEU A 507 0.03 -19.05 8.70
C LEU A 507 -1.14 -18.21 9.26
N MET A 508 -1.82 -17.49 8.37
CA MET A 508 -2.97 -16.67 8.66
C MET A 508 -4.30 -17.47 8.50
N PRO A 509 -5.43 -17.02 9.10
CA PRO A 509 -6.68 -17.77 9.10
C PRO A 509 -7.32 -17.97 7.70
N ASN A 510 -6.95 -17.16 6.72
CA ASN A 510 -7.37 -17.33 5.32
C ASN A 510 -6.45 -18.25 4.49
N GLY A 511 -5.46 -18.89 5.11
CA GLY A 511 -4.49 -19.77 4.43
C GLY A 511 -3.25 -19.07 3.85
N MET A 512 -3.22 -17.75 3.82
CA MET A 512 -2.05 -17.00 3.37
C MET A 512 -0.93 -17.01 4.42
N LYS A 513 0.30 -16.72 4.00
CA LYS A 513 1.48 -16.79 4.86
C LYS A 513 2.22 -15.46 4.90
N ILE A 514 2.54 -14.96 6.08
CA ILE A 514 3.55 -13.92 6.26
C ILE A 514 4.91 -14.60 6.28
N LEU A 515 5.78 -14.26 5.34
CA LEU A 515 7.06 -14.94 5.16
C LEU A 515 8.22 -14.16 5.77
N TYR A 516 9.14 -14.90 6.41
CA TYR A 516 10.43 -14.41 6.90
C TYR A 516 11.56 -15.32 6.35
N PRO A 517 11.84 -15.24 5.03
CA PRO A 517 12.82 -16.12 4.40
C PRO A 517 14.22 -15.94 5.00
N GLU A 518 14.98 -17.02 5.12
CA GLU A 518 16.34 -16.99 5.67
C GLU A 518 16.43 -16.31 7.04
N LEU A 519 15.39 -16.52 7.88
CA LEU A 519 15.36 -15.95 9.23
C LEU A 519 16.55 -16.45 10.05
N LYS A 520 17.32 -15.52 10.60
CA LYS A 520 18.46 -15.83 11.48
C LYS A 520 18.61 -14.81 12.58
N PHE A 521 19.18 -15.24 13.70
CA PHE A 521 19.59 -14.38 14.79
C PHE A 521 21.04 -13.97 14.56
N GLU A 522 21.32 -12.66 14.51
CA GLU A 522 22.65 -12.09 14.39
C GLU A 522 23.08 -11.55 15.75
N PRO A 523 24.04 -12.19 16.45
CA PRO A 523 24.50 -11.73 17.73
C PRO A 523 25.28 -10.41 17.57
N GLU A 524 25.11 -9.50 18.54
CA GLU A 524 26.01 -8.37 18.70
C GLU A 524 27.37 -8.88 19.21
N LEU A 525 28.45 -8.46 18.55
CA LEU A 525 29.79 -8.88 18.90
C LEU A 525 30.54 -7.73 19.62
N ASP A 526 31.35 -8.09 20.62
CA ASP A 526 32.29 -7.18 21.27
C ASP A 526 33.51 -6.91 20.37
N GLU A 527 34.45 -6.08 20.85
CA GLU A 527 35.69 -5.75 20.13
C GLU A 527 36.57 -6.97 19.83
N ASN A 528 36.40 -8.07 20.55
CA ASN A 528 37.14 -9.32 20.39
C ASN A 528 36.41 -10.35 19.54
N GLY A 529 35.23 -9.99 19.00
CA GLY A 529 34.41 -10.89 18.19
C GLY A 529 33.54 -11.90 18.98
N ASN A 530 33.41 -11.73 20.31
CA ASN A 530 32.59 -12.58 21.13
C ASN A 530 31.17 -12.02 21.25
N PRO A 531 30.13 -12.91 21.35
CA PRO A 531 28.76 -12.47 21.55
C PRO A 531 28.57 -11.70 22.86
N VAL A 532 28.08 -10.46 22.76
CA VAL A 532 27.73 -9.63 23.92
C VAL A 532 26.58 -10.28 24.68
N LYS A 533 26.74 -10.45 26.00
CA LYS A 533 25.69 -10.99 26.87
C LYS A 533 25.18 -9.91 27.83
N VAL A 534 23.88 -9.78 27.94
CA VAL A 534 23.19 -8.92 28.91
C VAL A 534 22.29 -9.79 29.77
N TYR A 535 22.48 -9.76 31.07
CA TYR A 535 21.79 -10.65 32.03
C TYR A 535 21.83 -12.13 31.61
N GLY A 536 22.98 -12.59 31.11
CA GLY A 536 23.21 -13.99 30.69
C GLY A 536 22.61 -14.37 29.32
N LYS A 537 21.90 -13.48 28.65
CA LYS A 537 21.35 -13.69 27.31
C LYS A 537 22.22 -13.01 26.26
N VAL A 538 22.44 -13.68 25.13
CA VAL A 538 23.13 -13.09 23.98
C VAL A 538 22.27 -11.95 23.44
N ARG A 539 22.87 -10.75 23.37
CA ARG A 539 22.29 -9.59 22.71
C ARG A 539 22.48 -9.71 21.20
N GLY A 540 21.48 -9.31 20.43
CA GLY A 540 21.52 -9.40 18.97
C GLY A 540 20.16 -9.11 18.36
N GLU A 541 20.06 -9.26 17.06
CA GLU A 541 18.88 -8.91 16.29
C GLU A 541 18.46 -10.08 15.39
N TRP A 542 17.15 -10.27 15.22
CA TRP A 542 16.62 -11.15 14.20
C TRP A 542 16.61 -10.41 12.87
N THR A 543 17.09 -11.08 11.81
CA THR A 543 17.06 -10.56 10.45
C THR A 543 16.49 -11.59 9.49
N PHE A 544 15.85 -11.14 8.43
CA PHE A 544 15.36 -11.98 7.34
C PHE A 544 15.62 -11.36 5.97
N TRP A 545 15.58 -12.14 4.91
CA TRP A 545 15.76 -11.66 3.55
C TRP A 545 14.42 -11.23 2.93
N ASN A 546 14.24 -9.94 2.61
CA ASN A 546 13.00 -9.42 2.04
C ASN A 546 12.91 -9.50 0.51
N GLY A 547 13.87 -10.16 -0.15
CA GLY A 547 14.00 -10.23 -1.61
C GLY A 547 14.95 -9.18 -2.21
N LYS A 548 15.41 -8.18 -1.42
CA LYS A 548 16.38 -7.14 -1.82
C LYS A 548 17.50 -6.93 -0.81
N ALA A 549 17.17 -7.00 0.46
CA ALA A 549 18.09 -6.76 1.55
C ALA A 549 17.68 -7.56 2.79
N ARG A 550 18.57 -7.67 3.75
CA ARG A 550 18.21 -8.13 5.09
C ARG A 550 17.51 -7.02 5.85
N GLU A 551 16.41 -7.38 6.48
CA GLU A 551 15.61 -6.50 7.33
C GLU A 551 15.59 -7.02 8.77
N ASN A 552 15.65 -6.10 9.73
CA ASN A 552 15.49 -6.41 11.14
C ASN A 552 14.03 -6.69 11.45
N ILE A 553 13.81 -7.70 12.28
CA ILE A 553 12.50 -8.12 12.78
C ILE A 553 12.58 -8.41 14.28
N TYR A 554 11.54 -8.09 15.03
CA TYR A 554 11.44 -8.33 16.47
C TYR A 554 9.98 -8.57 16.86
N GLY A 555 9.73 -9.08 18.04
CA GLY A 555 8.41 -9.56 18.43
C GLY A 555 7.28 -8.58 18.24
N ALA A 556 7.44 -7.31 18.63
CA ALA A 556 6.41 -6.30 18.43
C ALA A 556 6.16 -6.01 16.93
N LYS A 557 7.21 -6.07 16.08
CA LYS A 557 7.06 -5.92 14.62
C LYS A 557 6.38 -7.12 13.98
N VAL A 558 6.61 -8.34 14.50
CA VAL A 558 5.85 -9.53 14.11
C VAL A 558 4.37 -9.33 14.40
N ILE A 559 4.03 -8.83 15.59
CA ILE A 559 2.64 -8.55 15.98
C ILE A 559 2.01 -7.45 15.12
N GLU A 560 2.76 -6.39 14.80
CA GLU A 560 2.31 -5.36 13.84
C GLU A 560 1.94 -5.98 12.49
N ASN A 561 2.81 -6.82 11.93
CA ASN A 561 2.56 -7.49 10.65
C ASN A 561 1.31 -8.37 10.70
N ILE A 562 1.13 -9.14 11.78
CA ILE A 562 -0.06 -9.97 12.01
C ILE A 562 -1.32 -9.11 12.07
N VAL A 563 -1.34 -8.08 12.91
CA VAL A 563 -2.51 -7.20 13.11
C VAL A 563 -2.90 -6.52 11.81
N GLN A 564 -1.95 -5.99 11.06
CA GLN A 564 -2.18 -5.34 9.78
C GLN A 564 -2.71 -6.31 8.72
N CYS A 565 -2.20 -7.55 8.71
CA CYS A 565 -2.68 -8.60 7.82
C CYS A 565 -4.12 -9.02 8.17
N LEU A 566 -4.42 -9.24 9.45
CA LEU A 566 -5.77 -9.60 9.91
C LEU A 566 -6.77 -8.47 9.67
N ALA A 567 -6.38 -7.21 9.90
CA ALA A 567 -7.21 -6.05 9.57
C ALA A 567 -7.57 -6.02 8.08
N ARG A 568 -6.59 -6.28 7.19
CA ARG A 568 -6.84 -6.41 5.74
C ARG A 568 -7.79 -7.56 5.42
N ILE A 569 -7.61 -8.75 6.01
CA ILE A 569 -8.48 -9.91 5.78
C ILE A 569 -9.92 -9.56 6.19
N ILE A 570 -10.11 -8.94 7.36
CA ILE A 570 -11.44 -8.53 7.86
C ILE A 570 -12.09 -7.54 6.90
N VAL A 571 -11.44 -6.43 6.61
CA VAL A 571 -12.03 -5.34 5.83
C VAL A 571 -12.34 -5.78 4.41
N PHE A 572 -11.44 -6.54 3.77
CA PHE A 572 -11.67 -6.99 2.39
C PHE A 572 -12.73 -8.10 2.31
N GLY A 573 -12.82 -8.98 3.31
CA GLY A 573 -13.91 -9.95 3.43
C GLY A 573 -15.26 -9.26 3.60
N GLN A 574 -15.35 -8.23 4.45
CA GLN A 574 -16.54 -7.42 4.65
C GLN A 574 -16.95 -6.66 3.37
N CYS A 575 -16.00 -6.05 2.66
CA CYS A 575 -16.23 -5.38 1.38
C CYS A 575 -16.73 -6.36 0.30
N LEU A 576 -16.12 -7.56 0.21
CA LEU A 576 -16.56 -8.59 -0.71
C LEU A 576 -17.97 -9.11 -0.37
N ALA A 577 -18.27 -9.30 0.92
CA ALA A 577 -19.59 -9.69 1.38
C ALA A 577 -20.66 -8.66 0.99
N PHE A 578 -20.34 -7.36 1.09
CA PHE A 578 -21.20 -6.28 0.61
C PHE A 578 -21.44 -6.35 -0.91
N VAL A 579 -20.36 -6.54 -1.71
CA VAL A 579 -20.52 -6.72 -3.17
C VAL A 579 -21.42 -7.90 -3.52
N LYS A 580 -21.27 -9.03 -2.80
CA LYS A 580 -22.11 -10.22 -2.97
C LYS A 580 -23.58 -9.95 -2.61
N ALA A 581 -23.81 -9.21 -1.52
CA ALA A 581 -25.18 -8.82 -1.11
C ALA A 581 -25.83 -7.91 -2.15
N CYS A 582 -25.14 -6.90 -2.66
CA CYS A 582 -25.63 -6.05 -3.74
C CYS A 582 -26.01 -6.86 -4.97
N ARG A 583 -25.15 -7.82 -5.37
CA ARG A 583 -25.44 -8.71 -6.52
C ARG A 583 -26.66 -9.59 -6.29
N ALA A 584 -26.82 -10.14 -5.09
CA ALA A 584 -27.98 -10.97 -4.75
C ALA A 584 -29.30 -10.19 -4.75
N GLU A 585 -29.26 -8.92 -4.38
CA GLU A 585 -30.41 -8.01 -4.37
C GLU A 585 -30.58 -7.24 -5.71
N GLN A 586 -29.76 -7.56 -6.72
CA GLN A 586 -29.76 -6.94 -8.06
C GLN A 586 -29.50 -5.42 -8.04
N VAL A 587 -28.80 -4.94 -7.01
CA VAL A 587 -28.38 -3.55 -6.85
C VAL A 587 -27.03 -3.34 -7.52
N TYR A 588 -26.91 -2.29 -8.34
CA TYR A 588 -25.64 -1.96 -8.96
C TYR A 588 -24.62 -1.47 -7.91
N SER A 589 -23.50 -2.15 -7.85
CA SER A 589 -22.39 -1.77 -7.00
C SER A 589 -21.06 -2.14 -7.64
N LYS A 590 -20.17 -1.17 -7.82
CA LYS A 590 -18.81 -1.38 -8.30
C LYS A 590 -17.81 -0.97 -7.23
N TRP A 591 -17.07 -1.94 -6.68
CA TRP A 591 -15.94 -1.63 -5.80
C TRP A 591 -14.84 -0.95 -6.63
N ALA A 592 -14.70 0.37 -6.49
CA ALA A 592 -13.94 1.20 -7.41
C ALA A 592 -12.61 1.73 -6.83
N ILE A 593 -12.52 1.80 -5.50
CA ILE A 593 -11.33 2.33 -4.81
C ILE A 593 -11.22 1.74 -3.40
N SER A 594 -10.00 1.60 -2.90
CA SER A 594 -9.71 1.18 -1.53
C SER A 594 -8.53 1.97 -0.95
N SER A 595 -8.60 2.33 0.32
CA SER A 595 -7.50 3.02 1.01
C SER A 595 -7.37 2.46 2.43
N HIS A 596 -6.34 1.63 2.65
CA HIS A 596 -6.07 0.94 3.91
C HIS A 596 -7.27 0.11 4.41
N ASP A 597 -8.00 0.64 5.39
CA ASP A 597 -9.17 0.08 6.04
C ASP A 597 -10.52 0.62 5.50
N GLU A 598 -10.48 1.25 4.32
CA GLU A 598 -11.61 1.89 3.65
C GLU A 598 -11.90 1.27 2.28
N GLY A 599 -13.16 0.97 2.00
CA GLY A 599 -13.68 0.60 0.68
C GLY A 599 -14.63 1.65 0.12
N GLY A 600 -14.50 1.97 -1.18
CA GLY A 600 -15.37 2.91 -1.89
C GLY A 600 -16.08 2.25 -3.08
N PHE A 601 -17.39 2.38 -3.13
CA PHE A 601 -18.28 1.70 -4.06
C PHE A 601 -19.10 2.71 -4.87
N VAL A 602 -19.06 2.65 -6.18
CA VAL A 602 -19.94 3.44 -7.05
C VAL A 602 -21.28 2.74 -7.15
N MET A 603 -22.35 3.46 -6.82
CA MET A 603 -23.75 2.99 -6.83
C MET A 603 -24.64 4.05 -7.47
N HIS A 604 -25.83 3.68 -7.94
CA HIS A 604 -26.82 4.68 -8.36
C HIS A 604 -27.17 5.61 -7.19
N ALA A 605 -27.39 6.89 -7.48
CA ALA A 605 -27.60 7.89 -6.43
C ALA A 605 -28.81 7.59 -5.54
N PHE A 606 -29.88 7.03 -6.11
CA PHE A 606 -31.09 6.66 -5.37
C PHE A 606 -30.89 5.41 -4.48
N GLU A 607 -29.90 4.55 -4.78
CA GLU A 607 -29.56 3.36 -4.00
C GLU A 607 -28.49 3.64 -2.92
N ALA A 608 -27.80 4.79 -3.00
CA ALA A 608 -26.68 5.09 -2.09
C ALA A 608 -27.05 5.12 -0.60
N PRO A 609 -28.22 5.61 -0.15
CA PRO A 609 -28.64 5.52 1.25
C PRO A 609 -28.77 4.07 1.73
N TRP A 610 -29.45 3.22 0.96
CA TRP A 610 -29.55 1.79 1.23
C TRP A 610 -28.16 1.13 1.26
N GLY A 611 -27.31 1.45 0.28
CA GLY A 611 -25.95 0.94 0.19
C GLY A 611 -25.11 1.31 1.43
N ALA A 612 -25.26 2.52 1.94
CA ALA A 612 -24.57 2.97 3.15
C ALA A 612 -25.01 2.18 4.39
N GLU A 613 -26.30 1.97 4.58
CA GLU A 613 -26.83 1.15 5.69
C GLU A 613 -26.34 -0.30 5.60
N ARG A 614 -26.40 -0.87 4.40
CA ARG A 614 -25.99 -2.25 4.15
C ARG A 614 -24.48 -2.44 4.36
N LEU A 615 -23.66 -1.52 3.85
CA LEU A 615 -22.21 -1.55 4.06
C LEU A 615 -21.86 -1.44 5.55
N LEU A 616 -22.51 -0.55 6.29
CA LEU A 616 -22.31 -0.45 7.74
C LEU A 616 -22.66 -1.75 8.46
N ALA A 617 -23.75 -2.42 8.05
CA ALA A 617 -24.11 -3.72 8.60
C ALA A 617 -22.99 -4.75 8.38
N HIS A 618 -22.40 -4.81 7.17
CA HIS A 618 -21.28 -5.72 6.87
C HIS A 618 -20.01 -5.37 7.66
N LEU A 619 -19.68 -4.08 7.84
CA LEU A 619 -18.51 -3.66 8.62
C LEU A 619 -18.59 -4.03 10.12
N ARG A 620 -19.76 -4.43 10.61
CA ARG A 620 -19.99 -4.90 11.98
C ARG A 620 -19.93 -6.42 12.12
N VAL A 621 -19.86 -7.15 11.02
CA VAL A 621 -19.80 -8.61 11.04
C VAL A 621 -18.39 -9.08 11.34
N ALA A 622 -18.25 -9.83 12.42
CA ALA A 622 -17.01 -10.49 12.78
C ALA A 622 -16.79 -11.74 11.88
N PRO A 623 -15.54 -12.04 11.49
CA PRO A 623 -15.26 -13.24 10.70
C PRO A 623 -15.42 -14.51 11.55
N ALA A 624 -15.68 -15.65 10.91
CA ALA A 624 -15.91 -16.93 11.59
C ALA A 624 -14.75 -17.37 12.51
N TRP A 625 -13.51 -16.96 12.19
CA TRP A 625 -12.33 -17.26 13.00
C TRP A 625 -12.16 -16.31 14.21
N ALA A 626 -12.96 -15.24 14.33
CA ALA A 626 -12.95 -14.29 15.43
C ALA A 626 -14.38 -13.84 15.78
N PRO A 627 -15.29 -14.75 16.20
CA PRO A 627 -16.72 -14.44 16.32
C PRO A 627 -17.04 -13.43 17.42
N ASP A 628 -16.18 -13.27 18.39
CA ASP A 628 -16.32 -12.35 19.54
C ASP A 628 -15.54 -11.03 19.38
N LEU A 629 -14.83 -10.82 18.27
CA LEU A 629 -14.12 -9.59 17.98
C LEU A 629 -15.13 -8.44 17.75
N PRO A 630 -15.13 -7.38 18.58
CA PRO A 630 -16.02 -6.25 18.35
C PRO A 630 -15.55 -5.46 17.12
N LEU A 631 -16.42 -5.31 16.13
CA LEU A 631 -16.17 -4.54 14.92
C LEU A 631 -17.25 -3.48 14.72
N ASN A 632 -16.87 -2.35 14.17
CA ASN A 632 -17.77 -1.27 13.82
C ASN A 632 -17.19 -0.49 12.63
N GLY A 633 -17.99 0.40 12.02
CA GLY A 633 -17.58 1.22 10.90
C GLY A 633 -18.24 2.59 10.90
N GLU A 634 -17.69 3.46 10.06
CA GLU A 634 -18.29 4.73 9.68
C GLU A 634 -18.53 4.70 8.18
N VAL A 635 -19.76 5.02 7.76
CA VAL A 635 -20.16 5.00 6.35
C VAL A 635 -20.82 6.32 5.98
N GLY A 636 -20.55 6.76 4.76
CA GLY A 636 -21.22 7.91 4.17
C GLY A 636 -21.18 7.81 2.66
N PHE A 637 -21.88 8.71 1.99
CA PHE A 637 -21.89 8.75 0.54
C PHE A 637 -21.93 10.18 0.00
N HIS A 638 -21.29 10.39 -1.13
CA HIS A 638 -21.29 11.65 -1.84
C HIS A 638 -20.82 11.41 -3.28
N GLN A 639 -21.13 12.32 -4.20
CA GLN A 639 -20.60 12.26 -5.56
C GLN A 639 -19.06 12.37 -5.58
N ARG A 640 -18.45 13.14 -4.65
CA ARG A 640 -17.00 13.30 -4.50
C ARG A 640 -16.46 12.38 -3.40
N TYR A 641 -15.44 11.60 -3.73
CA TYR A 641 -14.81 10.66 -2.79
C TYR A 641 -14.31 11.33 -1.50
N GLY A 642 -13.67 12.50 -1.62
CA GLY A 642 -13.14 13.21 -0.45
C GLY A 642 -14.21 13.77 0.49
N LYS A 643 -15.47 13.87 0.05
CA LYS A 643 -16.62 14.38 0.82
C LYS A 643 -17.59 13.29 1.29
N ALA A 644 -17.37 12.04 0.91
CA ALA A 644 -18.28 10.93 1.24
C ALA A 644 -18.35 10.62 2.74
N LYS A 645 -17.33 11.03 3.49
CA LYS A 645 -17.31 10.97 4.96
C LYS A 645 -17.05 12.37 5.51
N LYS A 646 -17.92 12.83 6.39
CA LYS A 646 -17.75 14.07 7.13
C LYS A 646 -16.92 13.86 8.40
#